data_a134173a681ae16588fe5292ee1a9435
#
_entry.id   a134173a681ae16588fe5292ee1a9435
#
_cell.length_a   1.000
_cell.length_b   1.000
_cell.length_c   1.000
_cell.angle_alpha   90.00
_cell.angle_beta   90.00
_cell.angle_gamma   90.00
#
_symmetry.space_group_name_H-M   'P 1'
#
loop_
_entity.id
_entity.type
_entity.pdbx_description
1 polymer ?
#
loop_
_entity_poly.entity_id
_entity_poly.type
_entity_poly.pdbx_seq_one_letter_code
_entity_poly.pdbx_strand_id
1 'polypeptide(L)'
;MQSSDVISSLFWFKNDSDVDEEKEPQIIEQFVHNVEDFSSQYGSEISVSYTAFNLRGPPSNFPDYGDYPQAFVMRTYGTWWEEAPSAQQDYMPQNASAITSQDFVEVSFEKSVYPLEVSIFETYNPGALVRIWALGPTAWMLLWEGEPEYVGDTPRIFSPPIRQLNVPTRMLRLEFNHKLLPYYTELDAVLLRGKQPPNLVKSMRNNFSYSSLFYKKTQPVVEKGQLLNRIIASNLHEALVPQIPAPRNQMQIDTGPPLGDFERLPLGFIQKKGAKAIQKSKEVLNSSECLCFNTPISLSFQDETILCVMKYLDIQSLCRCAQVNRHFYRLASDAILYRSIDLRPYWHCVQSQVLITLSMRCKFLQKLDLSWCGSHRMIQSNYVVNFLKDSGAELTHLRMNCCKFVDNTVLRAIVDTSTSLQELCLRSVTGCSDWICLSALKKLKRLDLYRTDITTAAAVAIIRSNPALRHLNVGSCKMISSMDEVAIALGGNCPNLVSVDFWKSYSLTPNGIRALGNCKKLQELDVGWCLQAGGSGEWLAWLSGGELRKLFLGALRGVCDRDLRALLPRAPKLAQLDLLGVRAVTPDICDAILAECRDLRLLDVSFCDQIQESQVLEWREQYPHVSIKRSFQSANLNTTPNPLFLAPSLE
;
A
#
# COMPACT_ATOMS: atom_id res chain seq x y z
N MET A 1 -20.42 79.19 -12.73
CA MET A 1 -19.89 78.98 -14.07
C MET A 1 -18.86 77.91 -13.95
N GLN A 2 -19.35 76.85 -14.22
CA GLN A 2 -19.36 75.77 -15.18
C GLN A 2 -18.49 74.57 -14.75
N SER A 3 -19.16 73.67 -14.19
CA SER A 3 -18.82 72.26 -14.01
C SER A 3 -19.29 71.50 -15.27
N SER A 4 -18.48 71.30 -16.25
CA SER A 4 -18.84 70.45 -17.41
C SER A 4 -17.67 69.79 -18.16
N ASP A 5 -16.41 69.87 -17.66
CA ASP A 5 -15.24 69.36 -18.46
C ASP A 5 -14.47 68.20 -17.83
N VAL A 6 -15.07 67.49 -16.84
CA VAL A 6 -14.38 66.35 -16.18
C VAL A 6 -14.98 64.98 -16.53
N ILE A 7 -16.07 64.94 -17.30
CA ILE A 7 -16.77 63.64 -17.61
C ILE A 7 -16.45 63.11 -19.04
N SER A 8 -15.77 63.86 -19.91
CA SER A 8 -15.51 63.44 -21.28
C SER A 8 -14.19 62.67 -21.51
N SER A 9 -13.39 62.42 -20.46
CA SER A 9 -12.12 61.66 -20.62
C SER A 9 -12.18 60.20 -20.20
N LEU A 10 -13.40 59.65 -19.91
CA LEU A 10 -13.53 58.28 -19.42
C LEU A 10 -14.12 57.28 -20.43
N PHE A 11 -14.39 57.69 -21.67
CA PHE A 11 -14.91 56.79 -22.71
C PHE A 11 -14.13 56.94 -24.02
N TRP A 12 -12.85 56.60 -24.03
CA TRP A 12 -12.17 56.15 -25.23
C TRP A 12 -12.18 54.64 -25.23
N PHE A 13 -13.26 54.00 -25.72
CA PHE A 13 -13.21 52.64 -26.24
C PHE A 13 -12.38 52.70 -27.52
N LYS A 14 -11.14 52.26 -27.42
CA LYS A 14 -10.41 51.84 -28.58
C LYS A 14 -11.09 50.56 -29.08
N ASN A 15 -11.72 50.65 -30.24
CA ASN A 15 -12.04 49.50 -31.05
C ASN A 15 -10.73 48.90 -31.58
N ASP A 16 -10.04 48.15 -30.78
CA ASP A 16 -9.08 47.18 -31.27
C ASP A 16 -9.91 45.92 -31.57
N SER A 17 -10.23 45.75 -32.83
CA SER A 17 -10.70 44.53 -33.45
C SER A 17 -9.54 43.50 -33.58
N ASP A 18 -8.84 43.24 -32.47
CA ASP A 18 -8.09 42.02 -32.29
C ASP A 18 -9.05 41.02 -31.61
N VAL A 19 -9.82 40.35 -32.43
CA VAL A 19 -10.39 39.04 -32.07
C VAL A 19 -9.15 38.21 -31.79
N ASP A 20 -8.78 38.05 -30.50
CA ASP A 20 -7.86 37.03 -30.06
C ASP A 20 -8.45 35.70 -30.62
N GLU A 21 -7.87 35.19 -31.70
CA GLU A 21 -8.06 33.84 -32.13
C GLU A 21 -7.81 32.98 -30.90
N GLU A 22 -8.85 32.33 -30.35
CA GLU A 22 -8.73 31.35 -29.26
C GLU A 22 -7.73 30.32 -29.77
N LYS A 23 -6.45 30.50 -29.43
CA LYS A 23 -5.41 29.52 -29.72
C LYS A 23 -5.85 28.22 -29.10
N GLU A 24 -6.02 27.21 -29.92
CA GLU A 24 -6.33 25.86 -29.43
C GLU A 24 -5.42 25.53 -28.24
N PRO A 25 -5.98 25.00 -27.14
CA PRO A 25 -5.20 24.75 -25.93
C PRO A 25 -4.04 23.81 -26.27
N GLN A 26 -2.82 24.27 -26.02
CA GLN A 26 -1.59 23.51 -26.30
C GLN A 26 -1.64 22.16 -25.55
N ILE A 27 -1.46 21.08 -26.28
CA ILE A 27 -1.29 19.74 -25.69
C ILE A 27 0.17 19.63 -25.28
N ILE A 28 0.40 19.18 -24.04
CA ILE A 28 1.70 18.91 -23.46
C ILE A 28 1.82 17.42 -23.19
N GLU A 29 2.92 16.83 -23.64
CA GLU A 29 3.35 15.48 -23.30
C GLU A 29 4.61 15.61 -22.42
N GLN A 30 4.61 14.94 -21.29
CA GLN A 30 5.70 15.04 -20.32
C GLN A 30 5.86 13.74 -19.52
N PHE A 31 7.10 13.33 -19.35
CA PHE A 31 7.47 12.23 -18.46
C PHE A 31 7.64 12.72 -17.02
N VAL A 32 7.72 11.78 -16.09
CA VAL A 32 7.94 12.06 -14.67
C VAL A 32 9.16 12.95 -14.48
N HIS A 33 8.96 14.07 -13.78
CA HIS A 33 10.04 14.98 -13.39
C HIS A 33 10.67 14.58 -12.06
N ASN A 34 9.81 14.22 -11.07
CA ASN A 34 10.28 13.79 -9.77
C ASN A 34 9.36 12.70 -9.15
N VAL A 35 9.94 11.88 -8.28
CA VAL A 35 9.20 10.94 -7.43
C VAL A 35 9.06 11.55 -6.04
N GLU A 36 7.83 11.74 -5.60
CA GLU A 36 7.52 12.45 -4.35
C GLU A 36 7.42 11.52 -3.15
N ASP A 37 6.82 10.33 -3.34
CA ASP A 37 6.68 9.32 -2.31
C ASP A 37 6.43 7.94 -2.90
N PHE A 38 6.68 6.89 -2.11
CA PHE A 38 6.40 5.50 -2.47
C PHE A 38 6.30 4.63 -1.21
N SER A 39 5.50 3.56 -1.28
CA SER A 39 5.30 2.63 -0.17
C SER A 39 6.50 1.71 0.04
N SER A 40 7.08 1.21 -1.06
CA SER A 40 8.24 0.32 -1.05
C SER A 40 9.05 0.45 -2.34
N GLN A 41 10.30 0.01 -2.31
CA GLN A 41 11.14 -0.19 -3.50
C GLN A 41 12.10 -1.34 -3.26
N TYR A 42 12.41 -2.07 -4.31
CA TYR A 42 13.41 -3.13 -4.27
C TYR A 42 14.82 -2.55 -4.24
N GLY A 43 15.08 -1.48 -4.97
CA GLY A 43 16.32 -0.73 -4.98
C GLY A 43 16.68 -0.10 -3.62
N SER A 44 17.90 0.39 -3.46
CA SER A 44 18.34 1.13 -2.27
C SER A 44 18.59 2.59 -2.61
N GLU A 45 18.72 3.44 -1.59
CA GLU A 45 19.03 4.85 -1.81
C GLU A 45 20.50 5.10 -2.22
N ILE A 46 21.36 4.11 -2.05
CA ILE A 46 22.77 4.13 -2.50
C ILE A 46 23.00 3.38 -3.81
N SER A 47 21.96 2.76 -4.37
CA SER A 47 21.98 2.02 -5.64
C SER A 47 21.06 2.69 -6.63
N VAL A 48 21.44 2.73 -7.90
CA VAL A 48 20.56 3.16 -8.99
C VAL A 48 19.65 2.03 -9.50
N SER A 49 19.84 0.79 -9.00
CA SER A 49 19.08 -0.36 -9.48
C SER A 49 17.73 -0.46 -8.78
N TYR A 50 16.65 -0.65 -9.55
CA TYR A 50 15.28 -0.91 -9.10
C TYR A 50 14.70 0.14 -8.15
N THR A 51 15.15 1.39 -8.28
CA THR A 51 14.68 2.49 -7.43
C THR A 51 13.49 3.22 -8.03
N ALA A 52 12.66 3.83 -7.19
CA ALA A 52 11.53 4.63 -7.66
C ALA A 52 11.98 5.84 -8.52
N PHE A 53 13.19 6.36 -8.27
CA PHE A 53 13.75 7.46 -9.06
C PHE A 53 14.04 7.08 -10.52
N ASN A 54 14.08 5.81 -10.87
CA ASN A 54 14.23 5.34 -12.24
C ASN A 54 13.01 5.67 -13.14
N LEU A 55 11.87 5.99 -12.54
CA LEU A 55 10.70 6.50 -13.29
C LEU A 55 10.88 7.90 -13.89
N ARG A 56 11.98 8.60 -13.57
CA ARG A 56 12.23 9.96 -14.06
C ARG A 56 12.69 9.94 -15.51
N GLY A 57 12.01 10.72 -16.35
CA GLY A 57 12.34 10.85 -17.77
C GLY A 57 11.65 9.82 -18.65
N PRO A 58 12.07 9.73 -19.92
CA PRO A 58 11.52 8.78 -20.89
C PRO A 58 11.91 7.34 -20.56
N PRO A 59 11.22 6.34 -21.14
CA PRO A 59 11.54 4.93 -20.95
C PRO A 59 12.97 4.63 -21.41
N SER A 60 13.64 3.76 -20.65
CA SER A 60 15.05 3.38 -20.89
C SER A 60 15.16 2.02 -21.59
N ASN A 61 14.22 1.11 -21.32
CA ASN A 61 14.29 -0.29 -21.75
C ASN A 61 13.14 -0.67 -22.70
N PHE A 62 11.95 -0.05 -22.55
CA PHE A 62 10.84 -0.31 -23.45
C PHE A 62 11.23 -0.02 -24.92
N PRO A 63 10.92 -0.89 -25.93
CA PRO A 63 9.90 -1.94 -25.92
C PRO A 63 10.41 -3.36 -25.58
N ASP A 64 11.58 -3.52 -25.02
CA ASP A 64 12.10 -4.83 -24.67
C ASP A 64 11.40 -5.40 -23.43
N TYR A 65 11.12 -6.71 -23.43
CA TYR A 65 10.60 -7.44 -22.27
C TYR A 65 11.76 -8.04 -21.48
N GLY A 66 11.79 -7.81 -20.19
CA GLY A 66 12.82 -8.37 -19.31
C GLY A 66 12.91 -7.66 -17.97
N ASP A 67 13.78 -8.18 -17.13
CA ASP A 67 14.10 -7.65 -15.82
C ASP A 67 15.31 -6.70 -15.95
N TYR A 68 15.10 -5.42 -15.72
CA TYR A 68 16.09 -4.37 -15.94
C TYR A 68 16.37 -3.58 -14.67
N PRO A 69 17.63 -3.50 -14.20
CA PRO A 69 17.99 -2.71 -13.02
C PRO A 69 17.62 -1.22 -13.13
N GLN A 70 17.46 -0.71 -14.34
CA GLN A 70 17.07 0.67 -14.62
C GLN A 70 15.56 0.94 -14.47
N ALA A 71 14.76 -0.09 -14.24
CA ALA A 71 13.32 0.04 -13.99
C ALA A 71 13.03 0.25 -12.48
N PHE A 72 11.80 0.66 -12.17
CA PHE A 72 11.29 0.71 -10.81
C PHE A 72 10.61 -0.61 -10.45
N VAL A 73 11.00 -1.18 -9.32
CA VAL A 73 10.41 -2.39 -8.74
C VAL A 73 9.97 -2.13 -7.31
N MET A 74 8.74 -2.52 -6.99
CA MET A 74 8.22 -2.54 -5.62
C MET A 74 8.63 -3.84 -4.92
N ARG A 75 8.59 -3.83 -3.59
CA ARG A 75 9.07 -4.98 -2.79
C ARG A 75 8.07 -6.11 -2.62
N THR A 76 6.87 -6.03 -3.13
CA THR A 76 5.90 -7.13 -3.08
C THR A 76 6.26 -8.21 -4.10
N TYR A 77 6.14 -9.47 -3.67
CA TYR A 77 6.56 -10.64 -4.46
C TYR A 77 5.38 -11.41 -5.07
N GLY A 78 4.36 -10.70 -5.55
CA GLY A 78 3.21 -11.32 -6.17
C GLY A 78 2.43 -12.22 -5.19
N THR A 79 1.91 -13.33 -5.71
CA THR A 79 1.11 -14.30 -4.92
C THR A 79 1.87 -14.90 -3.74
N TRP A 80 3.18 -15.01 -3.83
CA TRP A 80 4.03 -15.58 -2.79
C TRP A 80 4.12 -14.72 -1.52
N TRP A 81 3.93 -13.40 -1.66
CA TRP A 81 3.94 -12.48 -0.54
C TRP A 81 2.75 -12.68 0.40
N GLU A 82 1.57 -12.98 -0.13
CA GLU A 82 0.36 -13.17 0.67
C GLU A 82 0.44 -14.41 1.57
N GLU A 83 1.18 -15.43 1.17
CA GLU A 83 1.41 -16.65 1.96
C GLU A 83 2.50 -16.49 3.03
N ALA A 84 3.25 -15.37 3.02
CA ALA A 84 4.31 -15.14 4.00
C ALA A 84 3.74 -15.03 5.42
N PRO A 85 4.36 -15.65 6.43
CA PRO A 85 3.99 -15.45 7.83
C PRO A 85 3.95 -13.98 8.24
N SER A 86 4.82 -13.16 7.66
CA SER A 86 4.86 -11.71 7.86
C SER A 86 3.68 -10.96 7.24
N ALA A 87 3.08 -11.49 6.16
CA ALA A 87 1.92 -10.90 5.49
C ALA A 87 0.59 -11.32 6.16
N GLN A 88 0.57 -12.45 6.90
CA GLN A 88 -0.63 -12.90 7.60
C GLN A 88 -1.11 -11.85 8.60
N GLN A 89 -2.38 -11.50 8.48
CA GLN A 89 -3.01 -10.49 9.30
C GLN A 89 -4.06 -11.14 10.19
N ASP A 90 -3.92 -11.00 11.53
CA ASP A 90 -5.00 -11.30 12.49
C ASP A 90 -6.10 -10.22 12.44
N TYR A 91 -6.06 -9.39 11.41
CA TYR A 91 -6.86 -8.21 11.25
C TYR A 91 -7.92 -8.47 10.18
N MET A 92 -9.18 -8.46 10.60
CA MET A 92 -10.31 -8.43 9.67
C MET A 92 -10.81 -6.99 9.61
N PRO A 93 -10.50 -6.24 8.55
CA PRO A 93 -11.10 -4.93 8.37
C PRO A 93 -12.60 -5.08 8.19
N GLN A 94 -13.34 -4.10 8.67
CA GLN A 94 -14.76 -4.01 8.44
C GLN A 94 -14.98 -3.72 6.95
N ASN A 95 -15.23 -4.76 6.16
CA ASN A 95 -15.45 -4.75 4.71
C ASN A 95 -14.52 -3.83 3.91
N ALA A 96 -13.37 -4.34 3.55
CA ALA A 96 -12.50 -3.68 2.57
C ALA A 96 -13.23 -3.51 1.22
N SER A 97 -12.90 -2.46 0.48
CA SER A 97 -13.32 -2.34 -0.92
C SER A 97 -12.86 -3.56 -1.72
N ALA A 98 -13.57 -3.90 -2.80
CA ALA A 98 -13.28 -5.07 -3.64
C ALA A 98 -11.84 -5.09 -4.15
N ILE A 99 -11.26 -3.92 -4.45
CA ILE A 99 -9.88 -3.77 -4.93
C ILE A 99 -8.99 -3.30 -3.79
N THR A 100 -8.05 -4.15 -3.38
CA THR A 100 -7.04 -3.81 -2.37
C THR A 100 -5.73 -3.46 -3.04
N SER A 101 -5.18 -2.26 -2.77
CA SER A 101 -3.85 -1.88 -3.20
C SER A 101 -2.82 -2.34 -2.17
N GLN A 102 -1.69 -2.86 -2.65
CA GLN A 102 -0.57 -3.31 -1.80
C GLN A 102 0.52 -2.25 -1.71
N ASP A 103 0.79 -1.59 -2.82
CA ASP A 103 1.83 -0.56 -2.97
C ASP A 103 1.33 0.65 -3.73
N PHE A 104 2.08 1.74 -3.62
CA PHE A 104 1.88 2.95 -4.41
C PHE A 104 3.19 3.67 -4.73
N VAL A 105 3.13 4.52 -5.77
CA VAL A 105 4.13 5.55 -6.07
C VAL A 105 3.44 6.88 -6.39
N GLU A 106 3.96 7.98 -5.84
CA GLU A 106 3.55 9.36 -6.15
C GLU A 106 4.61 10.01 -7.02
N VAL A 107 4.20 10.51 -8.18
CA VAL A 107 5.08 11.14 -9.15
C VAL A 107 4.60 12.54 -9.51
N SER A 108 5.54 13.44 -9.78
CA SER A 108 5.23 14.80 -10.22
C SER A 108 5.82 15.11 -11.59
N PHE A 109 5.18 16.04 -12.27
CA PHE A 109 5.51 16.52 -13.61
C PHE A 109 5.91 17.99 -13.58
N GLU A 110 6.63 18.44 -14.59
CA GLU A 110 7.13 19.82 -14.66
C GLU A 110 5.98 20.84 -14.74
N LYS A 111 4.99 20.55 -15.60
CA LYS A 111 3.87 21.47 -15.87
C LYS A 111 2.55 20.88 -15.40
N SER A 112 1.68 21.78 -14.89
CA SER A 112 0.30 21.41 -14.56
C SER A 112 -0.54 21.38 -15.84
N VAL A 113 -1.32 20.30 -16.03
CA VAL A 113 -2.16 20.10 -17.22
C VAL A 113 -3.53 19.53 -16.82
N TYR A 114 -4.55 19.76 -17.65
CA TYR A 114 -5.79 18.99 -17.61
C TYR A 114 -5.53 17.62 -18.22
N PRO A 115 -5.54 16.51 -17.45
CA PRO A 115 -5.17 15.20 -17.96
C PRO A 115 -6.06 14.74 -19.10
N LEU A 116 -5.48 14.28 -20.19
CA LEU A 116 -6.17 13.63 -21.32
C LEU A 116 -5.85 12.14 -21.38
N GLU A 117 -4.61 11.79 -21.05
CA GLU A 117 -4.08 10.43 -21.12
C GLU A 117 -2.96 10.26 -20.11
N VAL A 118 -2.88 9.08 -19.52
CA VAL A 118 -1.76 8.61 -18.70
C VAL A 118 -1.31 7.28 -19.26
N SER A 119 -0.03 7.18 -19.65
CA SER A 119 0.55 5.96 -20.22
C SER A 119 1.64 5.44 -19.30
N ILE A 120 1.53 4.18 -18.91
CA ILE A 120 2.47 3.47 -18.04
C ILE A 120 3.23 2.46 -18.90
N PHE A 121 4.57 2.51 -18.85
CA PHE A 121 5.45 1.62 -19.57
C PHE A 121 5.89 0.50 -18.64
N GLU A 122 5.40 -0.71 -18.92
CA GLU A 122 5.65 -1.91 -18.13
C GLU A 122 6.54 -2.86 -18.92
N THR A 123 7.71 -3.21 -18.39
CA THR A 123 8.74 -4.04 -19.07
C THR A 123 8.78 -5.47 -18.56
N TYR A 124 8.27 -5.74 -17.36
CA TYR A 124 8.26 -7.08 -16.78
C TYR A 124 7.02 -7.32 -15.94
N ASN A 125 6.38 -8.50 -16.09
CA ASN A 125 5.14 -8.89 -15.42
C ASN A 125 4.10 -7.76 -15.37
N PRO A 126 3.62 -7.23 -16.52
CA PRO A 126 2.66 -6.14 -16.54
C PRO A 126 1.30 -6.57 -15.97
N GLY A 127 0.53 -5.59 -15.44
CA GLY A 127 -0.86 -5.81 -15.02
C GLY A 127 -1.15 -5.59 -13.54
N ALA A 128 -0.16 -5.11 -12.74
CA ALA A 128 -0.36 -4.84 -11.33
C ALA A 128 -1.09 -3.53 -11.03
N LEU A 129 -1.15 -2.59 -11.98
CA LEU A 129 -1.77 -1.28 -11.76
C LEU A 129 -3.28 -1.43 -11.57
N VAL A 130 -3.82 -0.86 -10.47
CA VAL A 130 -5.26 -0.94 -10.15
C VAL A 130 -5.93 0.41 -10.02
N ARG A 131 -5.20 1.51 -9.74
CA ARG A 131 -5.74 2.87 -9.66
C ARG A 131 -4.76 3.92 -10.12
N ILE A 132 -5.31 4.97 -10.72
CA ILE A 132 -4.60 6.21 -11.06
C ILE A 132 -5.34 7.36 -10.41
N TRP A 133 -4.65 8.13 -9.57
CA TRP A 133 -5.17 9.32 -8.91
C TRP A 133 -4.45 10.57 -9.39
N ALA A 134 -5.14 11.68 -9.44
CA ALA A 134 -4.57 13.00 -9.67
C ALA A 134 -4.76 13.89 -8.45
N LEU A 135 -3.73 14.64 -8.06
CA LEU A 135 -3.84 15.61 -6.98
C LEU A 135 -4.47 16.90 -7.50
N GLY A 136 -5.65 17.22 -7.00
CA GLY A 136 -6.32 18.51 -7.19
C GLY A 136 -5.91 19.54 -6.14
N PRO A 137 -6.53 20.73 -6.17
CA PRO A 137 -6.21 21.80 -5.22
C PRO A 137 -6.46 21.45 -3.75
N THR A 138 -7.45 20.59 -3.48
CA THR A 138 -7.92 20.27 -2.13
C THR A 138 -8.01 18.80 -1.80
N ALA A 139 -8.01 17.93 -2.82
CA ALA A 139 -8.17 16.47 -2.64
C ALA A 139 -7.59 15.69 -3.81
N TRP A 140 -7.36 14.41 -3.57
CA TRP A 140 -7.06 13.43 -4.61
C TRP A 140 -8.34 13.06 -5.38
N MET A 141 -8.23 12.96 -6.68
CA MET A 141 -9.32 12.64 -7.60
C MET A 141 -8.98 11.38 -8.38
N LEU A 142 -9.88 10.42 -8.39
CA LEU A 142 -9.73 9.18 -9.12
C LEU A 142 -9.85 9.44 -10.63
N LEU A 143 -8.79 9.09 -11.37
CA LEU A 143 -8.77 9.12 -12.83
C LEU A 143 -9.20 7.81 -13.44
N TRP A 144 -8.72 6.70 -12.87
CA TRP A 144 -9.03 5.35 -13.34
C TRP A 144 -8.93 4.33 -12.21
N GLU A 145 -9.74 3.27 -12.30
CA GLU A 145 -9.74 2.11 -11.41
C GLU A 145 -10.06 0.85 -12.21
N GLY A 146 -9.34 -0.24 -11.95
CA GLY A 146 -9.52 -1.56 -12.56
C GLY A 146 -9.02 -2.68 -11.67
N GLU A 147 -9.34 -3.92 -12.06
CA GLU A 147 -8.82 -5.11 -11.39
C GLU A 147 -7.39 -5.39 -11.88
N PRO A 148 -6.54 -6.04 -11.04
CA PRO A 148 -5.25 -6.53 -11.53
C PRO A 148 -5.48 -7.60 -12.59
N GLU A 149 -4.57 -7.69 -13.57
CA GLU A 149 -4.67 -8.65 -14.66
C GLU A 149 -3.33 -9.35 -14.90
N TYR A 150 -3.39 -10.55 -15.47
CA TYR A 150 -2.21 -11.26 -15.95
C TYR A 150 -2.12 -11.08 -17.46
N VAL A 151 -1.07 -10.40 -17.92
CA VAL A 151 -0.88 -10.06 -19.36
C VAL A 151 0.03 -11.06 -20.06
N GLY A 152 0.85 -11.81 -19.30
CA GLY A 152 1.87 -12.70 -19.86
C GLY A 152 3.23 -12.01 -20.04
N ASP A 153 4.13 -12.69 -20.72
CA ASP A 153 5.55 -12.31 -20.85
C ASP A 153 5.78 -11.37 -22.05
N THR A 154 5.06 -10.25 -22.07
CA THR A 154 5.19 -9.23 -23.12
C THR A 154 5.20 -7.83 -22.50
N PRO A 155 6.05 -6.91 -23.01
CA PRO A 155 6.04 -5.53 -22.54
C PRO A 155 4.76 -4.84 -22.98
N ARG A 156 4.33 -3.82 -22.22
CA ARG A 156 3.10 -3.13 -22.56
C ARG A 156 3.18 -1.62 -22.28
N ILE A 157 2.52 -0.83 -23.10
CA ILE A 157 2.12 0.53 -22.74
C ILE A 157 0.66 0.47 -22.30
N PHE A 158 0.42 0.72 -21.03
CA PHE A 158 -0.93 0.73 -20.49
C PHE A 158 -1.47 2.15 -20.44
N SER A 159 -2.45 2.45 -21.31
CA SER A 159 -3.11 3.75 -21.39
C SER A 159 -4.61 3.59 -21.20
N PRO A 160 -5.09 3.42 -19.96
CA PRO A 160 -6.51 3.21 -19.70
C PRO A 160 -7.32 4.47 -19.97
N PRO A 161 -8.64 4.32 -20.27
CA PRO A 161 -9.54 5.46 -20.43
C PRO A 161 -9.71 6.19 -19.09
N ILE A 162 -9.12 7.37 -18.96
CA ILE A 162 -9.17 8.15 -17.74
C ILE A 162 -10.39 9.08 -17.68
N ARG A 163 -10.87 9.33 -16.47
CA ARG A 163 -11.90 10.33 -16.21
C ARG A 163 -11.38 11.74 -16.50
N GLN A 164 -12.14 12.53 -17.25
CA GLN A 164 -11.80 13.92 -17.52
C GLN A 164 -11.99 14.77 -16.26
N LEU A 165 -10.99 15.61 -15.95
CA LEU A 165 -11.02 16.52 -14.83
C LEU A 165 -11.16 17.96 -15.30
N ASN A 166 -11.90 18.76 -14.50
CA ASN A 166 -12.05 20.20 -14.72
C ASN A 166 -10.99 21.04 -13.96
N VAL A 167 -10.01 20.37 -13.36
CA VAL A 167 -8.91 20.99 -12.62
C VAL A 167 -7.58 20.47 -13.15
N PRO A 168 -6.58 21.32 -13.29
CA PRO A 168 -5.26 20.89 -13.74
C PRO A 168 -4.50 20.20 -12.60
N THR A 169 -3.70 19.22 -12.95
CA THR A 169 -2.79 18.53 -12.03
C THR A 169 -1.37 18.49 -12.59
N ARG A 170 -0.40 18.36 -11.70
CA ARG A 170 0.99 18.01 -12.01
C ARG A 170 1.49 16.83 -11.17
N MET A 171 0.59 16.14 -10.46
CA MET A 171 0.96 15.04 -9.59
C MET A 171 -0.02 13.90 -9.75
N LEU A 172 0.52 12.70 -9.92
CA LEU A 172 -0.23 11.46 -9.98
C LEU A 172 0.22 10.54 -8.87
N ARG A 173 -0.72 9.69 -8.40
CA ARG A 173 -0.43 8.53 -7.59
C ARG A 173 -0.93 7.29 -8.32
N LEU A 174 -0.07 6.31 -8.44
CA LEU A 174 -0.33 5.01 -9.03
C LEU A 174 -0.40 3.99 -7.89
N GLU A 175 -1.43 3.14 -7.88
CA GLU A 175 -1.60 2.08 -6.89
C GLU A 175 -1.57 0.72 -7.55
N PHE A 176 -0.97 -0.26 -6.86
CA PHE A 176 -0.64 -1.56 -7.42
C PHE A 176 -1.19 -2.69 -6.55
N ASN A 177 -1.58 -3.78 -7.21
CA ASN A 177 -1.95 -5.04 -6.60
C ASN A 177 -1.28 -6.19 -7.38
N HIS A 178 -0.32 -6.85 -6.76
CA HIS A 178 0.47 -7.93 -7.38
C HIS A 178 -0.15 -9.32 -7.20
N LYS A 179 -1.37 -9.42 -6.67
CA LYS A 179 -1.99 -10.69 -6.28
C LYS A 179 -2.07 -11.72 -7.40
N LEU A 180 -2.30 -11.30 -8.64
CA LEU A 180 -2.43 -12.18 -9.80
C LEU A 180 -1.12 -12.43 -10.53
N LEU A 181 -0.06 -11.70 -10.18
CA LEU A 181 1.23 -11.83 -10.85
C LEU A 181 2.08 -12.93 -10.23
N PRO A 182 2.85 -13.64 -11.04
CA PRO A 182 3.74 -14.70 -10.54
C PRO A 182 4.90 -14.16 -9.71
N TYR A 183 5.27 -12.89 -9.91
CA TYR A 183 6.38 -12.23 -9.23
C TYR A 183 6.17 -10.70 -9.23
N TYR A 184 7.22 -9.89 -9.03
CA TYR A 184 7.12 -8.43 -9.07
C TYR A 184 6.85 -7.90 -10.50
N THR A 185 6.33 -6.68 -10.58
CA THR A 185 6.22 -5.91 -11.82
C THR A 185 7.31 -4.86 -11.93
N GLU A 186 7.70 -4.54 -13.16
CA GLU A 186 8.62 -3.44 -13.43
C GLU A 186 7.96 -2.33 -14.23
N LEU A 187 8.26 -1.10 -13.80
CA LEU A 187 7.83 0.12 -14.46
C LEU A 187 9.05 0.88 -14.99
N ASP A 188 9.05 1.15 -16.28
CA ASP A 188 10.15 1.86 -16.94
C ASP A 188 9.91 3.37 -17.00
N ALA A 189 8.68 3.80 -17.30
CA ALA A 189 8.32 5.21 -17.36
C ALA A 189 6.83 5.46 -17.15
N VAL A 190 6.47 6.72 -16.86
CA VAL A 190 5.08 7.21 -16.85
C VAL A 190 5.00 8.51 -17.64
N LEU A 191 4.11 8.54 -18.65
CA LEU A 191 3.83 9.69 -19.50
C LEU A 191 2.48 10.30 -19.11
N LEU A 192 2.45 11.61 -18.92
CA LEU A 192 1.23 12.39 -18.77
C LEU A 192 1.04 13.30 -19.97
N ARG A 193 -0.07 13.10 -20.69
CA ARG A 193 -0.52 13.97 -21.78
C ARG A 193 -1.73 14.77 -21.35
N GLY A 194 -1.72 16.09 -21.59
CA GLY A 194 -2.83 16.92 -21.16
C GLY A 194 -2.86 18.29 -21.83
N LYS A 195 -3.98 19.01 -21.65
CA LYS A 195 -4.14 20.39 -22.14
C LYS A 195 -3.53 21.35 -21.14
N GLN A 196 -2.74 22.29 -21.64
CA GLN A 196 -2.21 23.38 -20.82
C GLN A 196 -3.35 24.25 -20.30
N PRO A 197 -3.36 24.62 -19.01
CA PRO A 197 -4.29 25.63 -18.52
C PRO A 197 -4.14 26.94 -19.30
N PRO A 198 -5.23 27.64 -19.64
CA PRO A 198 -5.13 28.94 -20.25
C PRO A 198 -4.28 29.87 -19.39
N ASN A 199 -3.43 30.69 -20.00
CA ASN A 199 -2.56 31.64 -19.30
C ASN A 199 -3.37 32.80 -18.66
N LEU A 200 -4.32 32.45 -17.83
CA LEU A 200 -4.99 33.37 -16.94
C LEU A 200 -4.02 33.71 -15.83
N VAL A 201 -3.08 34.62 -16.09
CA VAL A 201 -2.40 35.29 -14.98
C VAL A 201 -0.96 35.65 -15.25
N LYS A 202 -0.77 36.74 -15.96
CA LYS A 202 0.22 37.71 -15.53
C LYS A 202 -0.33 38.71 -14.48
N SER A 203 -1.64 38.69 -14.21
CA SER A 203 -2.33 39.73 -13.42
C SER A 203 -2.61 39.35 -11.94
N MET A 204 -2.49 38.10 -11.51
CA MET A 204 -2.78 37.75 -10.12
C MET A 204 -1.57 37.28 -9.27
N ARG A 205 -0.35 37.45 -9.76
CA ARG A 205 0.86 37.07 -9.00
C ARG A 205 1.19 37.94 -7.79
N ASN A 206 0.52 39.09 -7.60
CA ASN A 206 0.88 40.02 -6.54
C ASN A 206 -0.01 40.04 -5.31
N ASN A 207 -1.07 39.21 -5.17
CA ASN A 207 -2.01 39.37 -4.05
C ASN A 207 -2.48 38.08 -3.36
N PHE A 208 -1.85 36.91 -3.50
CA PHE A 208 -2.22 35.75 -2.70
C PHE A 208 -1.05 35.17 -1.92
N SER A 209 -0.86 35.72 -0.72
CA SER A 209 -0.19 35.02 0.36
C SER A 209 -1.13 33.93 0.87
N TYR A 210 -0.67 32.67 0.89
CA TYR A 210 -1.42 31.48 1.30
C TYR A 210 -1.92 31.48 2.75
N SER A 211 -1.69 32.56 3.51
CA SER A 211 -2.04 32.67 4.93
C SER A 211 -3.41 33.33 5.23
N SER A 212 -4.14 33.87 4.25
CA SER A 212 -5.34 34.69 4.54
C SER A 212 -6.70 34.05 4.23
N LEU A 213 -6.76 32.79 3.77
CA LEU A 213 -8.03 32.15 3.40
C LEU A 213 -8.73 31.37 4.53
N PHE A 214 -8.20 31.39 5.75
CA PHE A 214 -8.75 30.58 6.85
C PHE A 214 -9.45 31.34 7.99
N TYR A 215 -9.76 32.64 7.83
CA TYR A 215 -10.53 33.34 8.88
C TYR A 215 -11.64 34.22 8.28
N LYS A 216 -12.83 33.67 8.12
CA LYS A 216 -14.09 34.40 8.28
C LYS A 216 -15.05 33.64 9.18
N LYS A 217 -15.15 34.18 10.37
CA LYS A 217 -16.05 33.82 11.46
C LYS A 217 -17.47 34.26 11.10
N THR A 218 -18.39 33.33 10.89
CA THR A 218 -19.84 33.57 11.12
C THR A 218 -20.45 32.29 11.65
N GLN A 219 -20.96 32.36 12.88
CA GLN A 219 -21.79 31.33 13.47
C GLN A 219 -23.20 31.40 12.88
N PRO A 220 -23.89 30.25 12.75
CA PRO A 220 -25.02 30.01 13.65
C PRO A 220 -24.97 28.60 14.27
N VAL A 221 -25.59 28.52 15.44
CA VAL A 221 -25.76 27.32 16.25
C VAL A 221 -26.71 26.36 15.51
N VAL A 222 -26.15 25.28 14.96
CA VAL A 222 -26.89 24.11 14.52
C VAL A 222 -26.29 22.91 15.26
N GLU A 223 -27.14 22.02 15.75
CA GLU A 223 -26.76 20.83 16.53
C GLU A 223 -25.52 20.14 15.96
N LYS A 224 -24.43 20.17 16.71
CA LYS A 224 -23.09 19.76 16.31
C LYS A 224 -23.00 18.35 15.70
N GLY A 225 -23.92 17.46 16.02
CA GLY A 225 -23.94 16.08 15.54
C GLY A 225 -24.40 15.89 14.09
N GLN A 226 -25.34 16.70 13.59
CA GLN A 226 -25.91 16.56 12.25
C GLN A 226 -24.99 17.16 11.17
N LEU A 227 -24.32 18.26 11.48
CA LEU A 227 -23.37 18.88 10.57
C LEU A 227 -22.15 17.99 10.34
N LEU A 228 -21.68 17.35 11.40
CA LEU A 228 -20.49 16.48 11.39
C LEU A 228 -20.72 15.21 10.56
N ASN A 229 -21.92 14.59 10.66
CA ASN A 229 -22.29 13.44 9.83
C ASN A 229 -22.45 13.81 8.35
N ARG A 230 -22.93 15.03 8.04
CA ARG A 230 -22.98 15.52 6.66
C ARG A 230 -21.59 15.72 6.06
N ILE A 231 -20.64 16.22 6.83
CA ILE A 231 -19.25 16.43 6.38
C ILE A 231 -18.56 15.09 6.10
N ILE A 232 -18.74 14.10 6.97
CA ILE A 232 -18.16 12.75 6.72
C ILE A 232 -18.82 12.09 5.52
N ALA A 233 -20.15 12.15 5.42
CA ALA A 233 -20.87 11.53 4.33
C ALA A 233 -20.64 12.24 2.99
N SER A 234 -20.52 13.57 2.95
CA SER A 234 -20.23 14.29 1.71
C SER A 234 -18.79 14.04 1.24
N ASN A 235 -17.81 14.08 2.14
CA ASN A 235 -16.42 13.83 1.77
C ASN A 235 -16.17 12.37 1.35
N LEU A 236 -16.86 11.40 1.97
CA LEU A 236 -16.83 10.01 1.54
C LEU A 236 -17.70 9.75 0.29
N HIS A 237 -18.80 10.50 0.12
CA HIS A 237 -19.72 10.33 -1.00
C HIS A 237 -19.14 10.92 -2.30
N GLU A 238 -18.53 12.11 -2.28
CA GLU A 238 -17.89 12.69 -3.47
C GLU A 238 -16.70 11.85 -3.98
N ALA A 239 -16.03 11.15 -3.07
CA ALA A 239 -14.89 10.30 -3.41
C ALA A 239 -15.27 8.91 -3.95
N LEU A 240 -16.51 8.42 -3.73
CA LEU A 240 -16.88 7.02 -3.93
C LEU A 240 -18.13 6.79 -4.80
N VAL A 241 -18.69 7.83 -5.42
CA VAL A 241 -19.79 7.66 -6.39
C VAL A 241 -19.19 7.43 -7.78
N PRO A 242 -19.20 6.19 -8.33
CA PRO A 242 -19.05 6.00 -9.76
C PRO A 242 -20.26 6.67 -10.41
N GLN A 243 -20.06 7.65 -11.25
CA GLN A 243 -21.14 8.10 -12.14
C GLN A 243 -21.39 6.98 -13.13
N ILE A 244 -22.49 6.25 -12.94
CA ILE A 244 -22.96 5.20 -13.85
C ILE A 244 -23.23 5.90 -15.20
N PRO A 245 -22.58 5.52 -16.30
CA PRO A 245 -22.97 5.99 -17.62
C PRO A 245 -24.36 5.44 -17.95
N ALA A 246 -25.20 6.25 -18.56
CA ALA A 246 -26.55 5.90 -18.98
C ALA A 246 -26.54 4.62 -19.85
N PRO A 247 -27.56 3.75 -19.72
CA PRO A 247 -27.57 2.43 -20.37
C PRO A 247 -27.61 2.58 -21.89
N ARG A 248 -26.61 2.07 -22.57
CA ARG A 248 -26.69 1.75 -24.01
C ARG A 248 -27.33 0.39 -24.17
N ASN A 249 -28.36 0.38 -25.00
CA ASN A 249 -29.18 -0.68 -25.53
C ASN A 249 -28.64 -2.13 -25.45
N GLN A 250 -29.59 -2.96 -25.08
CA GLN A 250 -29.68 -4.42 -25.11
C GLN A 250 -28.84 -5.08 -26.22
N MET A 251 -27.99 -6.04 -25.83
CA MET A 251 -27.60 -7.18 -26.65
C MET A 251 -27.70 -8.46 -25.82
N GLN A 252 -28.22 -9.48 -26.52
CA GLN A 252 -28.66 -10.77 -26.05
C GLN A 252 -27.61 -11.54 -25.22
N ILE A 253 -28.11 -12.15 -24.14
CA ILE A 253 -27.34 -13.08 -23.27
C ILE A 253 -27.39 -14.46 -23.91
N ASP A 254 -26.22 -14.99 -24.25
CA ASP A 254 -26.03 -16.39 -24.64
C ASP A 254 -25.61 -17.19 -23.40
N THR A 255 -26.37 -18.22 -23.06
CA THR A 255 -26.20 -19.03 -21.88
C THR A 255 -25.26 -20.19 -22.16
N GLY A 256 -24.04 -20.16 -21.59
CA GLY A 256 -23.14 -21.31 -21.54
C GLY A 256 -23.40 -22.22 -20.32
N PRO A 257 -22.93 -23.48 -20.34
CA PRO A 257 -23.36 -24.55 -19.43
C PRO A 257 -22.79 -24.45 -18.01
N PRO A 258 -23.39 -25.15 -17.03
CA PRO A 258 -23.14 -24.94 -15.59
C PRO A 258 -21.87 -25.63 -15.11
N LEU A 259 -21.10 -24.91 -14.29
CA LEU A 259 -19.96 -25.43 -13.52
C LEU A 259 -20.41 -26.03 -12.20
N GLY A 260 -19.79 -27.14 -11.88
CA GLY A 260 -20.15 -28.06 -10.81
C GLY A 260 -19.95 -27.57 -9.35
N ASP A 261 -20.49 -28.37 -8.50
CA ASP A 261 -20.72 -28.26 -7.08
C ASP A 261 -19.53 -27.79 -6.23
N PHE A 262 -19.75 -26.71 -5.46
CA PHE A 262 -19.01 -26.42 -4.24
C PHE A 262 -19.95 -26.44 -3.04
N GLU A 263 -19.57 -27.20 -2.03
CA GLU A 263 -20.32 -27.46 -0.80
C GLU A 263 -20.78 -26.17 -0.09
N ARG A 264 -22.09 -26.08 0.11
CA ARG A 264 -22.77 -25.02 0.84
C ARG A 264 -22.87 -25.35 2.32
N LEU A 265 -22.23 -24.56 3.15
CA LEU A 265 -22.63 -24.46 4.55
C LEU A 265 -24.08 -23.91 4.67
N PRO A 266 -24.87 -24.30 5.69
CA PRO A 266 -26.32 -24.22 5.63
C PRO A 266 -26.85 -22.80 5.88
N LEU A 267 -27.04 -22.04 4.83
CA LEU A 267 -27.81 -20.78 4.80
C LEU A 267 -29.33 -20.98 4.68
N GLY A 268 -29.81 -22.22 4.81
CA GLY A 268 -31.18 -22.59 4.52
C GLY A 268 -32.24 -22.08 5.53
N PHE A 269 -31.84 -21.59 6.70
CA PHE A 269 -32.82 -21.21 7.74
C PHE A 269 -33.31 -19.76 7.60
N ILE A 270 -32.52 -18.88 7.00
CA ILE A 270 -32.88 -17.46 6.84
C ILE A 270 -33.70 -17.23 5.56
N GLN A 271 -33.46 -17.99 4.48
CA GLN A 271 -34.19 -17.83 3.22
C GLN A 271 -35.66 -18.30 3.29
N LYS A 272 -36.00 -19.31 4.11
CA LYS A 272 -37.40 -19.80 4.21
C LYS A 272 -38.33 -18.86 4.95
N LYS A 273 -37.82 -18.03 5.89
CA LYS A 273 -38.65 -17.02 6.59
C LYS A 273 -38.82 -15.75 5.75
N GLY A 274 -37.82 -15.34 4.99
CA GLY A 274 -37.89 -14.15 4.11
C GLY A 274 -38.84 -14.36 2.92
N ALA A 275 -38.83 -15.54 2.29
CA ALA A 275 -39.71 -15.85 1.15
C ALA A 275 -41.18 -15.87 1.51
N LYS A 276 -41.55 -16.34 2.71
CA LYS A 276 -42.96 -16.30 3.19
C LYS A 276 -43.43 -14.86 3.50
N ALA A 277 -42.55 -13.98 3.96
CA ALA A 277 -42.89 -12.59 4.19
C ALA A 277 -43.12 -11.81 2.90
N ILE A 278 -42.30 -12.07 1.86
CA ILE A 278 -42.42 -11.46 0.52
C ILE A 278 -43.68 -11.97 -0.20
N GLN A 279 -44.03 -13.25 -0.02
CA GLN A 279 -45.23 -13.80 -0.65
C GLN A 279 -46.52 -13.24 -0.02
N LYS A 280 -46.53 -13.05 1.30
CA LYS A 280 -47.64 -12.42 2.01
C LYS A 280 -47.83 -10.93 1.65
N SER A 281 -46.73 -10.22 1.34
CA SER A 281 -46.80 -8.84 0.86
C SER A 281 -47.31 -8.73 -0.58
N LYS A 282 -47.09 -9.73 -1.43
CA LYS A 282 -47.61 -9.75 -2.81
C LYS A 282 -49.10 -10.06 -2.89
N GLU A 283 -49.62 -10.86 -1.97
CA GLU A 283 -51.07 -11.14 -1.90
C GLU A 283 -51.89 -9.94 -1.41
N VAL A 284 -51.30 -9.05 -0.62
CA VAL A 284 -51.96 -7.80 -0.15
C VAL A 284 -51.94 -6.70 -1.21
N LEU A 285 -51.02 -6.77 -2.21
CA LEU A 285 -50.92 -5.78 -3.28
C LEU A 285 -51.89 -6.02 -4.46
N ASN A 286 -52.62 -7.15 -4.50
CA ASN A 286 -53.53 -7.48 -5.58
C ASN A 286 -55.02 -7.18 -5.26
N SER A 287 -55.34 -6.61 -4.10
CA SER A 287 -56.67 -6.06 -3.83
C SER A 287 -56.65 -4.54 -4.08
N SER A 288 -57.25 -4.15 -5.18
CA SER A 288 -57.44 -2.77 -5.60
C SER A 288 -58.30 -1.98 -4.62
N GLU A 289 -57.70 -1.30 -3.65
CA GLU A 289 -58.23 -0.14 -3.00
C GLU A 289 -57.10 0.85 -2.72
N CYS A 290 -57.17 2.02 -3.37
CA CYS A 290 -56.31 3.16 -3.10
C CYS A 290 -56.50 3.66 -1.68
N LEU A 291 -55.72 3.16 -0.74
CA LEU A 291 -55.54 3.77 0.56
C LEU A 291 -54.18 4.45 0.58
N CYS A 292 -54.20 5.76 0.74
CA CYS A 292 -53.04 6.60 0.99
C CYS A 292 -52.29 6.09 2.22
N PHE A 293 -51.23 5.29 2.03
CA PHE A 293 -50.36 4.84 3.11
C PHE A 293 -49.43 5.98 3.54
N ASN A 294 -49.87 6.81 4.45
CA ASN A 294 -49.05 7.68 5.26
C ASN A 294 -48.66 7.05 6.60
N THR A 295 -48.55 5.71 6.69
CA THR A 295 -48.01 5.05 7.86
C THR A 295 -46.64 4.48 7.52
N PRO A 296 -45.55 4.92 8.17
CA PRO A 296 -44.25 4.26 8.01
C PRO A 296 -44.40 2.80 8.44
N ILE A 297 -44.03 1.85 7.57
CA ILE A 297 -43.93 0.44 7.92
C ILE A 297 -42.92 0.36 9.06
N SER A 298 -43.37 0.31 10.28
CA SER A 298 -42.58 0.08 11.47
C SER A 298 -42.23 -1.42 11.50
N LEU A 299 -41.17 -1.83 10.79
CA LEU A 299 -40.50 -3.06 11.09
C LEU A 299 -39.79 -2.87 12.44
N SER A 300 -40.46 -3.22 13.53
CA SER A 300 -39.88 -3.20 14.88
C SER A 300 -38.96 -4.42 15.03
N PHE A 301 -37.79 -4.38 14.39
CA PHE A 301 -36.67 -5.25 14.75
C PHE A 301 -36.15 -4.80 16.12
N GLN A 302 -35.83 -5.75 16.99
CA GLN A 302 -35.11 -5.44 18.23
C GLN A 302 -33.77 -4.78 17.90
N ASP A 303 -33.34 -3.81 18.69
CA ASP A 303 -32.11 -3.04 18.50
C ASP A 303 -30.89 -3.96 18.32
N GLU A 304 -30.83 -5.07 19.06
CA GLU A 304 -29.78 -6.06 18.98
C GLU A 304 -29.68 -6.74 17.61
N THR A 305 -30.84 -7.01 16.99
CA THR A 305 -30.89 -7.59 15.64
C THR A 305 -30.34 -6.61 14.59
N ILE A 306 -30.72 -5.34 14.71
CA ILE A 306 -30.21 -4.29 13.81
C ILE A 306 -28.71 -4.12 14.01
N LEU A 307 -28.23 -4.07 15.26
CA LEU A 307 -26.79 -3.99 15.57
C LEU A 307 -26.02 -5.21 15.02
N CYS A 308 -26.61 -6.43 15.10
CA CYS A 308 -26.01 -7.62 14.51
C CYS A 308 -25.85 -7.50 12.98
N VAL A 309 -26.81 -6.89 12.29
CA VAL A 309 -26.71 -6.60 10.85
C VAL A 309 -25.67 -5.51 10.59
N MET A 310 -25.68 -4.43 11.37
CA MET A 310 -24.77 -3.30 11.20
C MET A 310 -23.29 -3.66 11.40
N LYS A 311 -22.98 -4.73 12.17
CA LYS A 311 -21.61 -5.24 12.32
C LYS A 311 -20.96 -5.68 11.02
N TYR A 312 -21.74 -6.01 9.99
CA TYR A 312 -21.25 -6.43 8.67
C TYR A 312 -21.14 -5.27 7.68
N LEU A 313 -21.50 -4.06 8.08
CA LEU A 313 -21.43 -2.88 7.23
C LEU A 313 -20.04 -2.24 7.34
N ASP A 314 -19.55 -1.72 6.23
CA ASP A 314 -18.37 -0.85 6.21
C ASP A 314 -18.68 0.51 6.88
N ILE A 315 -17.61 1.26 7.13
CA ILE A 315 -17.74 2.57 7.82
C ILE A 315 -18.59 3.55 7.02
N GLN A 316 -18.53 3.50 5.68
CA GLN A 316 -19.33 4.35 4.80
C GLN A 316 -20.82 4.01 4.89
N SER A 317 -21.15 2.72 4.82
CA SER A 317 -22.53 2.24 4.97
C SER A 317 -23.10 2.53 6.36
N LEU A 318 -22.30 2.43 7.42
CA LEU A 318 -22.67 2.85 8.77
C LEU A 318 -22.99 4.36 8.82
N CYS A 319 -22.17 5.19 8.18
CA CYS A 319 -22.43 6.62 8.08
C CYS A 319 -23.70 6.94 7.29
N ARG A 320 -24.01 6.18 6.23
CA ARG A 320 -25.26 6.30 5.49
C ARG A 320 -26.47 5.87 6.33
N CYS A 321 -26.37 4.75 7.04
CA CYS A 321 -27.40 4.30 7.98
C CYS A 321 -27.70 5.35 9.05
N ALA A 322 -26.68 6.01 9.58
CA ALA A 322 -26.83 7.08 10.56
C ALA A 322 -27.65 8.30 10.06
N GLN A 323 -27.83 8.45 8.74
CA GLN A 323 -28.57 9.56 8.14
C GLN A 323 -30.05 9.23 7.89
N VAL A 324 -30.47 7.98 8.02
CA VAL A 324 -31.84 7.53 7.71
C VAL A 324 -32.86 8.12 8.68
N ASN A 325 -32.66 7.98 9.98
CA ASN A 325 -33.49 8.53 11.03
C ASN A 325 -32.75 8.54 12.38
N ARG A 326 -33.37 9.13 13.44
CA ARG A 326 -32.78 9.22 14.78
C ARG A 326 -32.48 7.86 15.42
N HIS A 327 -33.32 6.86 15.15
CA HIS A 327 -33.13 5.50 15.67
C HIS A 327 -31.89 4.84 15.06
N PHE A 328 -31.78 4.84 13.73
CA PHE A 328 -30.61 4.36 13.01
C PHE A 328 -29.35 5.14 13.34
N TYR A 329 -29.46 6.46 13.56
CA TYR A 329 -28.33 7.27 14.02
C TYR A 329 -27.79 6.78 15.37
N ARG A 330 -28.67 6.49 16.34
CA ARG A 330 -28.30 5.98 17.65
C ARG A 330 -27.60 4.62 17.53
N LEU A 331 -28.18 3.69 16.78
CA LEU A 331 -27.63 2.34 16.60
C LEU A 331 -26.33 2.37 15.80
N ALA A 332 -26.28 3.09 14.68
CA ALA A 332 -25.06 3.21 13.87
C ALA A 332 -23.92 3.98 14.58
N SER A 333 -24.22 4.66 15.70
CA SER A 333 -23.22 5.34 16.54
C SER A 333 -22.77 4.49 17.73
N ASP A 334 -23.29 3.25 17.88
CA ASP A 334 -22.91 2.37 18.97
C ASP A 334 -21.43 1.99 18.90
N ALA A 335 -20.71 2.15 20.01
CA ALA A 335 -19.27 1.94 20.07
C ALA A 335 -18.84 0.50 19.75
N ILE A 336 -19.73 -0.48 19.86
CA ILE A 336 -19.44 -1.87 19.54
C ILE A 336 -19.14 -2.09 18.05
N LEU A 337 -19.68 -1.21 17.18
CA LEU A 337 -19.48 -1.25 15.73
C LEU A 337 -18.11 -0.71 15.32
N TYR A 338 -17.43 0.02 16.21
CA TYR A 338 -16.17 0.73 15.95
C TYR A 338 -14.96 0.08 16.65
N ARG A 339 -15.02 -1.23 16.93
CA ARG A 339 -13.89 -1.97 17.54
C ARG A 339 -12.71 -2.16 16.59
N SER A 340 -12.98 -2.25 15.30
CA SER A 340 -11.97 -2.45 14.26
C SER A 340 -12.24 -1.50 13.11
N ILE A 341 -11.33 -0.58 12.86
CA ILE A 341 -11.46 0.46 11.85
C ILE A 341 -10.26 0.39 10.90
N ASP A 342 -10.56 0.27 9.61
CA ASP A 342 -9.60 0.42 8.53
C ASP A 342 -9.94 1.66 7.71
N LEU A 343 -9.11 2.69 7.79
CA LEU A 343 -9.22 3.91 7.00
C LEU A 343 -8.27 3.93 5.80
N ARG A 344 -7.44 2.91 5.63
CA ARG A 344 -6.52 2.84 4.50
C ARG A 344 -7.22 2.91 3.14
N PRO A 345 -8.38 2.25 2.87
CA PRO A 345 -9.10 2.42 1.61
C PRO A 345 -9.55 3.85 1.33
N TYR A 346 -9.68 4.66 2.37
CA TYR A 346 -10.14 6.05 2.32
C TYR A 346 -9.03 7.08 2.49
N TRP A 347 -7.76 6.66 2.33
CA TRP A 347 -6.58 7.50 2.55
C TRP A 347 -6.66 8.85 1.83
N HIS A 348 -7.27 8.88 0.66
CA HIS A 348 -7.38 10.03 -0.23
C HIS A 348 -8.33 11.14 0.29
N CYS A 349 -9.21 10.82 1.24
CA CYS A 349 -10.22 11.76 1.75
C CYS A 349 -10.23 11.89 3.29
N VAL A 350 -9.45 11.09 4.02
CA VAL A 350 -9.37 11.18 5.49
C VAL A 350 -8.62 12.43 5.90
N GLN A 351 -9.31 13.31 6.63
CA GLN A 351 -8.78 14.56 7.19
C GLN A 351 -8.84 14.55 8.71
N SER A 352 -8.13 15.49 9.35
CA SER A 352 -8.10 15.63 10.81
C SER A 352 -9.51 15.65 11.46
N GLN A 353 -10.50 16.23 10.78
CA GLN A 353 -11.88 16.31 11.29
C GLN A 353 -12.54 14.93 11.44
N VAL A 354 -12.17 13.96 10.62
CA VAL A 354 -12.67 12.57 10.72
C VAL A 354 -12.28 11.96 12.06
N LEU A 355 -11.06 12.21 12.55
CA LEU A 355 -10.58 11.70 13.84
C LEU A 355 -11.39 12.26 15.01
N ILE A 356 -11.76 13.55 14.98
CA ILE A 356 -12.62 14.15 16.00
C ILE A 356 -13.98 13.43 16.07
N THR A 357 -14.55 13.11 14.92
CA THR A 357 -15.85 12.42 14.88
C THR A 357 -15.75 10.99 15.37
N LEU A 358 -14.69 10.30 14.97
CA LEU A 358 -14.45 8.91 15.36
C LEU A 358 -14.17 8.79 16.86
N SER A 359 -13.47 9.76 17.50
CA SER A 359 -13.18 9.71 18.94
C SER A 359 -14.46 9.60 19.80
N MET A 360 -15.56 10.20 19.35
CA MET A 360 -16.83 10.10 20.03
C MET A 360 -17.48 8.69 19.98
N ARG A 361 -17.10 7.88 18.99
CA ARG A 361 -17.68 6.54 18.73
C ARG A 361 -16.75 5.40 19.11
N CYS A 362 -15.43 5.62 19.11
CA CYS A 362 -14.40 4.61 19.24
C CYS A 362 -14.01 4.29 20.70
N LYS A 363 -14.96 4.21 21.61
CA LYS A 363 -14.69 3.95 23.05
C LYS A 363 -14.08 2.56 23.33
N PHE A 364 -14.33 1.57 22.45
CA PHE A 364 -13.85 0.20 22.58
C PHE A 364 -12.96 -0.20 21.39
N LEU A 365 -12.23 0.77 20.84
CA LEU A 365 -11.38 0.56 19.67
C LEU A 365 -10.21 -0.38 20.01
N GLN A 366 -10.13 -1.50 19.30
CA GLN A 366 -9.09 -2.51 19.47
C GLN A 366 -8.11 -2.54 18.30
N LYS A 367 -8.58 -2.23 17.08
CA LYS A 367 -7.78 -2.29 15.87
C LYS A 367 -7.99 -1.04 15.02
N LEU A 368 -6.89 -0.39 14.65
CA LEU A 368 -6.92 0.83 13.84
C LEU A 368 -5.86 0.75 12.74
N ASP A 369 -6.28 0.94 11.51
CA ASP A 369 -5.39 1.15 10.38
C ASP A 369 -5.62 2.54 9.77
N LEU A 370 -4.59 3.39 9.86
CA LEU A 370 -4.51 4.72 9.25
C LEU A 370 -3.45 4.75 8.14
N SER A 371 -2.95 3.59 7.72
CA SER A 371 -1.87 3.52 6.71
C SER A 371 -2.22 4.34 5.47
N TRP A 372 -1.23 5.07 4.95
CA TRP A 372 -1.31 5.95 3.78
C TRP A 372 -2.11 7.23 3.99
N CYS A 373 -2.82 7.37 5.11
CA CYS A 373 -3.58 8.58 5.39
C CYS A 373 -2.68 9.78 5.71
N GLY A 374 -3.20 11.00 5.49
CA GLY A 374 -2.56 12.24 5.91
C GLY A 374 -1.45 12.75 5.00
N SER A 375 -1.33 12.25 3.76
CA SER A 375 -0.48 12.86 2.73
C SER A 375 -0.88 14.33 2.56
N HIS A 376 0.08 15.16 2.12
CA HIS A 376 -0.16 16.60 1.87
C HIS A 376 -0.78 17.37 3.07
N ARG A 377 -0.45 16.97 4.31
CA ARG A 377 -0.92 17.60 5.57
C ARG A 377 -2.43 17.52 5.81
N MET A 378 -3.12 16.55 5.23
CA MET A 378 -4.54 16.33 5.47
C MET A 378 -4.83 15.95 6.93
N ILE A 379 -3.90 15.27 7.60
CA ILE A 379 -3.95 14.95 9.03
C ILE A 379 -2.78 15.65 9.74
N GLN A 380 -3.07 16.26 10.89
CA GLN A 380 -2.07 16.88 11.75
C GLN A 380 -1.86 16.03 13.02
N SER A 381 -0.63 15.97 13.51
CA SER A 381 -0.20 15.13 14.65
C SER A 381 -1.04 15.36 15.92
N ASN A 382 -1.40 16.62 16.23
CA ASN A 382 -2.18 16.96 17.42
C ASN A 382 -3.57 16.31 17.44
N TYR A 383 -4.23 16.15 16.27
CA TYR A 383 -5.52 15.47 16.19
C TYR A 383 -5.38 13.96 16.43
N VAL A 384 -4.30 13.36 15.96
CA VAL A 384 -3.98 11.95 16.22
C VAL A 384 -3.68 11.72 17.69
N VAL A 385 -2.88 12.59 18.32
CA VAL A 385 -2.59 12.56 19.76
C VAL A 385 -3.87 12.61 20.58
N ASN A 386 -4.78 13.55 20.27
CA ASN A 386 -6.05 13.67 20.97
C ASN A 386 -6.93 12.42 20.74
N PHE A 387 -7.01 11.93 19.51
CA PHE A 387 -7.75 10.71 19.18
C PHE A 387 -7.22 9.50 19.98
N LEU A 388 -5.91 9.32 20.07
CA LEU A 388 -5.30 8.24 20.86
C LEU A 388 -5.60 8.38 22.36
N LYS A 389 -5.59 9.61 22.90
CA LYS A 389 -5.96 9.85 24.30
C LYS A 389 -7.42 9.47 24.59
N ASP A 390 -8.31 9.74 23.65
CA ASP A 390 -9.74 9.47 23.81
C ASP A 390 -10.13 8.01 23.57
N SER A 391 -9.40 7.30 22.67
CA SER A 391 -9.83 6.02 22.12
C SER A 391 -8.74 4.93 22.13
N GLY A 392 -7.51 5.25 22.57
CA GLY A 392 -6.34 4.35 22.46
C GLY A 392 -6.22 3.29 23.54
N ALA A 393 -6.98 3.37 24.65
CA ALA A 393 -6.76 2.55 25.84
C ALA A 393 -6.87 1.03 25.61
N GLU A 394 -7.78 0.59 24.74
CA GLU A 394 -8.00 -0.83 24.40
C GLU A 394 -7.31 -1.28 23.11
N LEU A 395 -6.50 -0.39 22.47
CA LEU A 395 -5.81 -0.73 21.23
C LEU A 395 -4.86 -1.91 21.42
N THR A 396 -5.05 -2.89 20.55
CA THR A 396 -4.19 -4.08 20.42
C THR A 396 -3.43 -4.09 19.08
N HIS A 397 -3.97 -3.46 18.04
CA HIS A 397 -3.37 -3.38 16.70
C HIS A 397 -3.42 -1.93 16.20
N LEU A 398 -2.28 -1.38 15.81
CA LEU A 398 -2.17 -0.04 15.27
C LEU A 398 -1.25 -0.04 14.05
N ARG A 399 -1.76 0.45 12.93
CA ARG A 399 -1.01 0.61 11.67
C ARG A 399 -1.07 2.04 11.20
N MET A 400 0.07 2.62 10.93
CA MET A 400 0.23 3.96 10.37
C MET A 400 1.39 3.99 9.37
N ASN A 401 1.39 3.02 8.44
CA ASN A 401 2.42 2.92 7.40
C ASN A 401 2.36 4.13 6.46
N CYS A 402 3.51 4.69 6.11
CA CYS A 402 3.66 5.85 5.22
C CYS A 402 2.88 7.09 5.70
N CYS A 403 2.67 7.26 7.01
CA CYS A 403 1.93 8.38 7.56
C CYS A 403 2.88 9.53 7.92
N LYS A 404 2.79 10.64 7.19
CA LYS A 404 3.66 11.83 7.38
C LYS A 404 3.34 12.63 8.66
N PHE A 405 2.20 12.37 9.32
CA PHE A 405 1.82 13.02 10.58
C PHE A 405 2.45 12.37 11.82
N VAL A 406 3.09 11.21 11.68
CA VAL A 406 3.72 10.54 12.82
C VAL A 406 5.03 11.24 13.15
N ASP A 407 5.09 11.80 14.35
CA ASP A 407 6.24 12.46 14.95
C ASP A 407 6.48 11.95 16.38
N ASN A 408 7.45 12.52 17.08
CA ASN A 408 7.76 12.12 18.45
C ASN A 408 6.58 12.29 19.42
N THR A 409 5.67 13.25 19.15
CA THR A 409 4.49 13.46 20.01
C THR A 409 3.48 12.34 19.83
N VAL A 410 3.29 11.85 18.60
CA VAL A 410 2.45 10.71 18.30
C VAL A 410 3.04 9.42 18.87
N LEU A 411 4.38 9.18 18.74
CA LEU A 411 5.04 8.03 19.35
C LEU A 411 4.82 7.97 20.86
N ARG A 412 5.00 9.09 21.56
CA ARG A 412 4.74 9.17 23.01
C ARG A 412 3.27 8.93 23.34
N ALA A 413 2.35 9.52 22.58
CA ALA A 413 0.92 9.29 22.80
C ALA A 413 0.55 7.80 22.64
N ILE A 414 1.12 7.07 21.67
CA ILE A 414 0.94 5.62 21.52
C ILE A 414 1.36 4.90 22.80
N VAL A 415 2.54 5.21 23.32
CA VAL A 415 3.10 4.57 24.52
C VAL A 415 2.27 4.86 25.76
N ASP A 416 1.85 6.11 25.92
CA ASP A 416 1.10 6.57 27.09
C ASP A 416 -0.33 6.02 27.15
N THR A 417 -0.94 5.77 25.97
CA THR A 417 -2.36 5.40 25.90
C THR A 417 -2.59 3.92 25.60
N SER A 418 -1.72 3.28 24.79
CA SER A 418 -2.00 1.97 24.18
C SER A 418 -1.13 0.85 24.77
N THR A 419 -1.16 0.68 26.08
CA THR A 419 -0.31 -0.30 26.83
C THR A 419 -0.63 -1.77 26.52
N SER A 420 -1.75 -2.05 25.85
CA SER A 420 -2.18 -3.40 25.44
C SER A 420 -1.79 -3.77 24.00
N LEU A 421 -0.97 -2.93 23.36
CA LEU A 421 -0.61 -3.08 21.96
C LEU A 421 0.20 -4.37 21.70
N GLN A 422 -0.29 -5.18 20.76
CA GLN A 422 0.32 -6.43 20.29
C GLN A 422 0.91 -6.31 18.90
N GLU A 423 0.35 -5.42 18.07
CA GLU A 423 0.84 -5.13 16.73
C GLU A 423 1.03 -3.62 16.54
N LEU A 424 2.21 -3.23 16.08
CA LEU A 424 2.53 -1.85 15.69
C LEU A 424 3.26 -1.86 14.34
N CYS A 425 2.68 -1.21 13.33
CA CYS A 425 3.26 -1.06 12.00
C CYS A 425 3.43 0.42 11.67
N LEU A 426 4.67 0.84 11.47
CA LEU A 426 5.10 2.21 11.19
C LEU A 426 6.05 2.27 9.98
N ARG A 427 5.82 1.42 8.96
CA ARG A 427 6.68 1.35 7.76
C ARG A 427 6.81 2.72 7.11
N SER A 428 8.01 3.05 6.68
CA SER A 428 8.31 4.31 5.97
C SER A 428 7.89 5.58 6.73
N VAL A 429 7.85 5.51 8.07
CA VAL A 429 7.74 6.68 8.93
C VAL A 429 9.14 7.21 9.20
N THR A 430 9.40 8.45 8.83
CA THR A 430 10.69 9.12 8.96
C THR A 430 10.57 10.42 9.73
N GLY A 431 11.69 10.92 10.26
CA GLY A 431 11.71 12.19 11.00
C GLY A 431 11.41 12.06 12.49
N CYS A 432 11.24 10.83 13.02
CA CYS A 432 11.18 10.58 14.45
C CYS A 432 12.59 10.32 15.02
N SER A 433 12.84 10.80 16.23
CA SER A 433 14.11 10.57 16.95
C SER A 433 13.95 9.79 18.26
N ASP A 434 12.76 9.77 18.84
CA ASP A 434 12.46 9.17 20.14
C ASP A 434 11.90 7.74 20.04
N TRP A 435 12.47 6.92 19.16
CA TRP A 435 12.06 5.54 18.99
C TRP A 435 12.19 4.68 20.25
N ILE A 436 13.10 5.05 21.15
CA ILE A 436 13.34 4.30 22.38
C ILE A 436 12.13 4.30 23.31
N CYS A 437 11.23 5.28 23.23
CA CYS A 437 10.00 5.30 24.03
C CYS A 437 9.13 4.06 23.80
N LEU A 438 9.16 3.46 22.59
CA LEU A 438 8.42 2.23 22.28
C LEU A 438 8.84 1.02 23.14
N SER A 439 9.99 1.07 23.82
CA SER A 439 10.42 0.04 24.79
C SER A 439 9.51 -0.05 26.02
N ALA A 440 8.66 0.94 26.25
CA ALA A 440 7.63 0.88 27.30
C ALA A 440 6.47 -0.05 26.95
N LEU A 441 6.22 -0.34 25.66
CA LEU A 441 5.28 -1.36 25.22
C LEU A 441 5.84 -2.75 25.53
N LYS A 442 5.06 -3.61 26.22
CA LYS A 442 5.54 -4.90 26.75
C LYS A 442 4.82 -6.12 26.15
N LYS A 443 3.86 -5.91 25.28
CA LYS A 443 2.98 -6.97 24.76
C LYS A 443 3.10 -7.16 23.25
N LEU A 444 4.10 -6.52 22.62
CA LEU A 444 4.27 -6.59 21.16
C LEU A 444 4.59 -8.02 20.72
N LYS A 445 3.84 -8.47 19.72
CA LYS A 445 4.05 -9.71 18.98
C LYS A 445 4.49 -9.46 17.55
N ARG A 446 4.05 -8.32 16.97
CA ARG A 446 4.41 -7.86 15.63
C ARG A 446 4.88 -6.42 15.70
N LEU A 447 6.05 -6.17 15.12
CA LEU A 447 6.62 -4.83 14.98
C LEU A 447 7.19 -4.66 13.58
N ASP A 448 6.63 -3.73 12.82
CA ASP A 448 7.11 -3.42 11.48
C ASP A 448 7.58 -1.96 11.41
N LEU A 449 8.87 -1.80 11.30
CA LEU A 449 9.59 -0.52 11.24
C LEU A 449 10.42 -0.40 9.95
N TYR A 450 10.02 -1.10 8.88
CA TYR A 450 10.71 -1.04 7.60
C TYR A 450 10.95 0.42 7.17
N ARG A 451 12.20 0.73 6.80
CA ARG A 451 12.57 2.05 6.27
C ARG A 451 12.24 3.20 7.24
N THR A 452 12.55 3.02 8.53
CA THR A 452 12.44 4.08 9.56
C THR A 452 13.83 4.54 10.02
N ASP A 453 13.86 5.62 10.80
CA ASP A 453 15.08 6.19 11.37
C ASP A 453 15.43 5.59 12.76
N ILE A 454 14.95 4.35 13.04
CA ILE A 454 15.23 3.69 14.33
C ILE A 454 16.73 3.39 14.49
N THR A 455 17.25 3.62 15.70
CA THR A 455 18.66 3.35 16.06
C THR A 455 18.84 1.94 16.62
N THR A 456 20.08 1.42 16.60
CA THR A 456 20.45 0.13 17.20
C THR A 456 19.99 0.04 18.65
N ALA A 457 20.30 1.06 19.46
CA ALA A 457 19.95 1.09 20.88
C ALA A 457 18.42 1.00 21.11
N ALA A 458 17.63 1.73 20.32
CA ALA A 458 16.17 1.69 20.41
C ALA A 458 15.62 0.32 20.01
N ALA A 459 16.09 -0.27 18.91
CA ALA A 459 15.66 -1.59 18.44
C ALA A 459 15.96 -2.67 19.50
N VAL A 460 17.18 -2.69 20.05
CA VAL A 460 17.61 -3.63 21.11
C VAL A 460 16.76 -3.44 22.38
N ALA A 461 16.49 -2.21 22.80
CA ALA A 461 15.66 -1.93 23.97
C ALA A 461 14.22 -2.44 23.81
N ILE A 462 13.62 -2.23 22.64
CA ILE A 462 12.26 -2.70 22.32
C ILE A 462 12.22 -4.24 22.32
N ILE A 463 13.19 -4.91 21.68
CA ILE A 463 13.27 -6.37 21.61
C ILE A 463 13.38 -6.97 23.01
N ARG A 464 14.29 -6.46 23.85
CA ARG A 464 14.46 -6.92 25.24
C ARG A 464 13.20 -6.75 26.07
N SER A 465 12.40 -5.76 25.77
CA SER A 465 11.12 -5.50 26.44
C SER A 465 9.97 -6.37 25.97
N ASN A 466 10.10 -7.10 24.85
CA ASN A 466 9.02 -7.85 24.21
C ASN A 466 9.41 -9.30 23.89
N PRO A 467 9.54 -10.18 24.89
CA PRO A 467 9.93 -11.59 24.67
C PRO A 467 8.86 -12.41 23.90
N ALA A 468 7.65 -11.89 23.80
CA ALA A 468 6.56 -12.51 23.03
C ALA A 468 6.60 -12.16 21.53
N LEU A 469 7.62 -11.42 21.07
CA LEU A 469 7.75 -10.99 19.67
C LEU A 469 7.82 -12.19 18.73
N ARG A 470 7.01 -12.16 17.69
CA ARG A 470 6.92 -13.19 16.65
C ARG A 470 7.35 -12.68 15.27
N HIS A 471 7.12 -11.42 14.99
CA HIS A 471 7.43 -10.81 13.70
C HIS A 471 8.15 -9.49 13.91
N LEU A 472 9.32 -9.35 13.32
CA LEU A 472 10.10 -8.11 13.30
C LEU A 472 10.50 -7.77 11.87
N ASN A 473 10.20 -6.55 11.45
CA ASN A 473 10.74 -5.97 10.22
C ASN A 473 11.49 -4.68 10.56
N VAL A 474 12.80 -4.68 10.33
CA VAL A 474 13.69 -3.52 10.45
C VAL A 474 14.56 -3.36 9.19
N GLY A 475 14.08 -3.90 8.09
CA GLY A 475 14.74 -3.77 6.78
C GLY A 475 14.89 -2.31 6.36
N SER A 476 15.98 -1.98 5.68
CA SER A 476 16.29 -0.63 5.20
C SER A 476 16.33 0.46 6.29
N CYS A 477 16.57 0.12 7.57
CA CYS A 477 16.71 1.08 8.66
C CYS A 477 18.15 1.58 8.74
N LYS A 478 18.45 2.72 8.12
CA LYS A 478 19.81 3.26 7.95
C LYS A 478 20.50 3.64 9.26
N MET A 479 19.74 3.98 10.29
CA MET A 479 20.29 4.39 11.58
C MET A 479 20.66 3.22 12.49
N ILE A 480 20.45 1.96 12.05
CA ILE A 480 20.97 0.77 12.72
C ILE A 480 22.42 0.56 12.31
N SER A 481 23.33 0.96 13.18
CA SER A 481 24.78 0.84 12.96
C SER A 481 25.32 -0.58 13.18
N SER A 482 24.63 -1.42 13.97
CA SER A 482 24.98 -2.82 14.21
C SER A 482 23.72 -3.69 14.19
N MET A 483 23.51 -4.39 13.08
CA MET A 483 22.40 -5.35 12.96
C MET A 483 22.70 -6.65 13.73
N ASP A 484 23.95 -6.96 13.98
CA ASP A 484 24.35 -8.10 14.81
C ASP A 484 23.83 -7.94 16.25
N GLU A 485 23.90 -6.73 16.84
CA GLU A 485 23.34 -6.49 18.18
C GLU A 485 21.83 -6.71 18.22
N VAL A 486 21.12 -6.33 17.15
CA VAL A 486 19.67 -6.58 17.00
C VAL A 486 19.40 -8.08 16.92
N ALA A 487 20.15 -8.81 16.09
CA ALA A 487 20.02 -10.25 15.93
C ALA A 487 20.37 -11.02 17.23
N ILE A 488 21.41 -10.59 17.96
CA ILE A 488 21.79 -11.15 19.27
C ILE A 488 20.67 -10.92 20.29
N ALA A 489 20.09 -9.72 20.30
CA ALA A 489 18.97 -9.43 21.18
C ALA A 489 17.75 -10.32 20.88
N LEU A 490 17.42 -10.56 19.60
CA LEU A 490 16.36 -11.47 19.19
C LEU A 490 16.64 -12.91 19.63
N GLY A 491 17.84 -13.44 19.33
CA GLY A 491 18.23 -14.80 19.67
C GLY A 491 18.28 -15.06 21.18
N GLY A 492 18.55 -14.01 21.97
CA GLY A 492 18.58 -14.10 23.43
C GLY A 492 17.24 -13.89 24.14
N ASN A 493 16.29 -13.19 23.51
CA ASN A 493 15.06 -12.76 24.21
C ASN A 493 13.76 -13.24 23.55
N CYS A 494 13.75 -13.62 22.26
CA CYS A 494 12.51 -13.87 21.50
C CYS A 494 12.39 -15.35 21.03
N PRO A 495 12.15 -16.32 21.92
CA PRO A 495 12.12 -17.76 21.56
C PRO A 495 10.94 -18.13 20.64
N ASN A 496 9.94 -17.27 20.52
CA ASN A 496 8.75 -17.48 19.69
C ASN A 496 8.82 -16.74 18.35
N LEU A 497 10.00 -16.25 17.95
CA LEU A 497 10.20 -15.52 16.70
C LEU A 497 9.89 -16.42 15.51
N VAL A 498 9.05 -15.94 14.60
CA VAL A 498 8.55 -16.65 13.40
C VAL A 498 9.10 -16.02 12.13
N SER A 499 9.18 -14.67 12.09
CA SER A 499 9.59 -13.94 10.89
C SER A 499 10.53 -12.79 11.26
N VAL A 500 11.61 -12.68 10.50
CA VAL A 500 12.57 -11.57 10.60
C VAL A 500 12.89 -11.05 9.22
N ASP A 501 12.81 -9.74 9.06
CA ASP A 501 13.19 -9.03 7.86
C ASP A 501 14.31 -8.02 8.19
N PHE A 502 15.50 -8.31 7.69
CA PHE A 502 16.71 -7.49 7.76
C PHE A 502 17.15 -6.96 6.40
N TRP A 503 16.25 -6.95 5.43
CA TRP A 503 16.51 -6.47 4.08
C TRP A 503 17.40 -5.22 4.05
N LYS A 504 18.50 -5.26 3.27
CA LYS A 504 19.46 -4.14 3.13
C LYS A 504 20.08 -3.64 4.43
N SER A 505 20.30 -4.53 5.37
CA SER A 505 21.02 -4.23 6.61
C SER A 505 22.51 -4.51 6.42
N TYR A 506 23.24 -3.51 5.97
CA TYR A 506 24.65 -3.66 5.56
C TYR A 506 25.62 -3.98 6.72
N SER A 507 25.19 -3.82 7.97
CA SER A 507 25.97 -4.15 9.19
C SER A 507 25.69 -5.54 9.74
N LEU A 508 24.88 -6.37 9.06
CA LEU A 508 24.65 -7.75 9.45
C LEU A 508 25.83 -8.63 8.99
N THR A 509 26.40 -9.39 9.94
CA THR A 509 27.49 -10.35 9.68
C THR A 509 27.04 -11.79 9.99
N PRO A 510 27.84 -12.83 9.67
CA PRO A 510 27.54 -14.20 10.10
C PRO A 510 27.31 -14.38 11.61
N ASN A 511 27.88 -13.51 12.45
CA ASN A 511 27.64 -13.56 13.90
C ASN A 511 26.18 -13.28 14.26
N GLY A 512 25.53 -12.30 13.59
CA GLY A 512 24.11 -12.03 13.76
C GLY A 512 23.26 -13.23 13.33
N ILE A 513 23.58 -13.86 12.17
CA ILE A 513 22.88 -15.07 11.71
C ILE A 513 23.02 -16.21 12.71
N ARG A 514 24.23 -16.40 13.29
CA ARG A 514 24.47 -17.40 14.34
C ARG A 514 23.56 -17.19 15.54
N ALA A 515 23.35 -15.95 15.96
CA ALA A 515 22.47 -15.62 17.08
C ALA A 515 21.00 -15.98 16.77
N LEU A 516 20.52 -15.75 15.53
CA LEU A 516 19.18 -16.15 15.10
C LEU A 516 18.95 -17.67 15.12
N GLY A 517 20.02 -18.48 15.09
CA GLY A 517 19.95 -19.94 15.26
C GLY A 517 19.31 -20.38 16.58
N ASN A 518 19.20 -19.50 17.58
CA ASN A 518 18.48 -19.75 18.83
C ASN A 518 16.93 -19.64 18.65
N CYS A 519 16.47 -18.99 17.60
CA CYS A 519 15.04 -18.82 17.30
C CYS A 519 14.48 -20.06 16.60
N LYS A 520 14.18 -21.14 17.35
CA LYS A 520 13.81 -22.46 16.80
C LYS A 520 12.48 -22.51 16.04
N LYS A 521 11.64 -21.46 16.16
CA LYS A 521 10.35 -21.34 15.45
C LYS A 521 10.43 -20.47 14.21
N LEU A 522 11.64 -20.07 13.81
CA LEU A 522 11.83 -19.19 12.65
C LEU A 522 11.39 -19.89 11.38
N GLN A 523 10.43 -19.28 10.68
CA GLN A 523 9.84 -19.78 9.43
C GLN A 523 10.21 -18.90 8.24
N GLU A 524 10.49 -17.61 8.47
CA GLU A 524 10.81 -16.66 7.43
C GLU A 524 12.01 -15.80 7.84
N LEU A 525 13.01 -15.74 6.99
CA LEU A 525 14.20 -14.91 7.15
C LEU A 525 14.52 -14.20 5.84
N ASP A 526 14.53 -12.88 5.87
CA ASP A 526 14.99 -12.05 4.77
C ASP A 526 16.28 -11.34 5.17
N VAL A 527 17.37 -11.70 4.50
CA VAL A 527 18.70 -11.08 4.62
C VAL A 527 19.22 -10.61 3.26
N GLY A 528 18.33 -10.48 2.30
CA GLY A 528 18.68 -9.99 0.96
C GLY A 528 19.40 -8.63 1.02
N TRP A 529 20.41 -8.47 0.20
CA TRP A 529 21.27 -7.28 0.16
C TRP A 529 22.05 -6.97 1.45
N CYS A 530 22.14 -7.89 2.40
CA CYS A 530 23.00 -7.76 3.58
C CYS A 530 24.44 -8.17 3.19
N LEU A 531 25.15 -7.30 2.51
CA LEU A 531 26.39 -7.61 1.78
C LEU A 531 27.52 -8.21 2.64
N GLN A 532 27.48 -8.03 3.96
CA GLN A 532 28.46 -8.59 4.91
C GLN A 532 27.97 -9.87 5.60
N ALA A 533 26.74 -10.32 5.34
CA ALA A 533 26.17 -11.51 5.97
C ALA A 533 26.79 -12.82 5.48
N GLY A 534 27.34 -12.85 4.26
CA GLY A 534 28.06 -14.00 3.69
C GLY A 534 29.51 -14.06 4.19
N GLY A 535 30.06 -15.26 4.32
CA GLY A 535 31.43 -15.40 4.85
C GLY A 535 31.97 -16.81 4.73
N SER A 536 32.93 -17.17 5.54
CA SER A 536 33.80 -18.36 5.48
C SER A 536 33.10 -19.73 5.65
N GLY A 537 32.02 -19.98 4.90
CA GLY A 537 31.40 -21.30 4.73
C GLY A 537 30.55 -21.82 5.92
N GLU A 538 29.49 -22.54 5.58
CA GLU A 538 28.56 -23.24 6.49
C GLU A 538 27.82 -22.36 7.51
N TRP A 539 27.83 -21.04 7.35
CA TRP A 539 27.17 -20.13 8.27
C TRP A 539 25.63 -20.29 8.28
N LEU A 540 25.01 -20.75 7.20
CA LEU A 540 23.58 -21.09 7.12
C LEU A 540 23.25 -22.34 7.97
N ALA A 541 24.22 -23.18 8.32
CA ALA A 541 24.01 -24.33 9.18
C ALA A 541 23.55 -23.95 10.60
N TRP A 542 23.77 -22.74 11.03
CA TRP A 542 23.28 -22.26 12.34
C TRP A 542 21.75 -22.09 12.37
N LEU A 543 21.10 -21.94 11.22
CA LEU A 543 19.62 -21.89 11.10
C LEU A 543 19.03 -23.31 11.29
N SER A 544 19.04 -23.82 12.51
CA SER A 544 18.81 -25.22 12.83
C SER A 544 17.44 -25.56 13.42
N GLY A 545 16.45 -24.65 13.30
CA GLY A 545 15.13 -24.84 13.89
C GLY A 545 14.21 -25.87 13.18
N GLY A 546 14.51 -26.21 11.93
CA GLY A 546 13.69 -27.15 11.13
C GLY A 546 12.35 -26.59 10.66
N GLU A 547 12.00 -25.36 11.04
CA GLU A 547 10.72 -24.73 10.70
C GLU A 547 10.82 -23.74 9.53
N LEU A 548 12.04 -23.50 8.99
CA LEU A 548 12.27 -22.52 7.95
C LEU A 548 11.53 -22.89 6.66
N ARG A 549 10.69 -21.96 6.19
CA ARG A 549 9.86 -22.08 4.98
C ARG A 549 10.26 -21.12 3.88
N LYS A 550 10.72 -19.93 4.27
CA LYS A 550 11.08 -18.86 3.33
C LYS A 550 12.44 -18.30 3.71
N LEU A 551 13.36 -18.29 2.75
CA LEU A 551 14.70 -17.75 2.92
C LEU A 551 15.07 -16.88 1.72
N PHE A 552 15.37 -15.61 1.99
CA PHE A 552 15.74 -14.64 0.99
C PHE A 552 17.23 -14.28 1.18
N LEU A 553 18.05 -14.67 0.20
CA LEU A 553 19.49 -14.47 0.17
C LEU A 553 19.93 -13.56 -0.98
N GLY A 554 18.99 -12.89 -1.65
CA GLY A 554 19.25 -12.10 -2.84
C GLY A 554 20.43 -11.15 -2.70
N ALA A 555 21.30 -11.09 -3.72
CA ALA A 555 22.50 -10.27 -3.81
C ALA A 555 23.58 -10.51 -2.74
N LEU A 556 23.54 -11.62 -2.00
CA LEU A 556 24.60 -12.00 -1.07
C LEU A 556 25.80 -12.63 -1.78
N ARG A 557 26.83 -11.82 -2.03
CA ARG A 557 28.03 -12.25 -2.77
C ARG A 557 28.85 -13.34 -2.08
N GLY A 558 28.73 -13.47 -0.77
CA GLY A 558 29.47 -14.45 0.04
C GLY A 558 28.78 -15.80 0.21
N VAL A 559 27.60 -16.01 -0.37
CA VAL A 559 26.90 -17.30 -0.35
C VAL A 559 27.45 -18.20 -1.45
N CYS A 560 27.73 -19.46 -1.12
CA CYS A 560 28.23 -20.46 -2.04
C CYS A 560 27.52 -21.81 -1.80
N ASP A 561 27.76 -22.79 -2.66
CA ASP A 561 27.20 -24.14 -2.60
C ASP A 561 27.39 -24.81 -1.25
N ARG A 562 28.57 -24.63 -0.63
CA ARG A 562 28.87 -25.20 0.68
C ARG A 562 27.91 -24.71 1.77
N ASP A 563 27.55 -23.41 1.75
CA ASP A 563 26.60 -22.83 2.71
C ASP A 563 25.21 -23.43 2.52
N LEU A 564 24.75 -23.54 1.27
CA LEU A 564 23.45 -24.10 0.93
C LEU A 564 23.39 -25.61 1.25
N ARG A 565 24.43 -26.40 0.94
CA ARG A 565 24.50 -27.82 1.34
C ARG A 565 24.42 -28.02 2.84
N ALA A 566 25.01 -27.12 3.62
CA ALA A 566 24.93 -27.16 5.08
C ALA A 566 23.55 -26.81 5.63
N LEU A 567 22.75 -26.04 4.88
CA LEU A 567 21.37 -25.68 5.21
C LEU A 567 20.39 -26.82 4.96
N LEU A 568 20.49 -27.54 3.82
CA LEU A 568 19.48 -28.49 3.34
C LEU A 568 18.96 -29.48 4.41
N PRO A 569 19.82 -30.20 5.17
CA PRO A 569 19.35 -31.15 6.18
C PRO A 569 18.65 -30.47 7.37
N ARG A 570 18.74 -29.17 7.49
CA ARG A 570 18.21 -28.36 8.60
C ARG A 570 16.95 -27.57 8.25
N ALA A 571 16.61 -27.47 6.97
CA ALA A 571 15.44 -26.76 6.47
C ALA A 571 14.52 -27.66 5.59
N PRO A 572 14.03 -28.79 6.11
CA PRO A 572 13.25 -29.76 5.32
C PRO A 572 11.89 -29.20 4.86
N LYS A 573 11.41 -28.11 5.46
CA LYS A 573 10.16 -27.44 5.14
C LYS A 573 10.33 -26.22 4.21
N LEU A 574 11.51 -26.08 3.60
CA LEU A 574 11.80 -24.92 2.75
C LEU A 574 10.86 -24.94 1.53
N ALA A 575 10.03 -23.88 1.44
CA ALA A 575 9.03 -23.71 0.38
C ALA A 575 9.42 -22.61 -0.60
N GLN A 576 10.22 -21.64 -0.16
CA GLN A 576 10.66 -20.53 -0.99
C GLN A 576 12.13 -20.21 -0.70
N LEU A 577 12.94 -20.18 -1.77
CA LEU A 577 14.36 -19.79 -1.72
C LEU A 577 14.64 -18.75 -2.80
N ASP A 578 15.11 -17.59 -2.36
CA ASP A 578 15.58 -16.52 -3.24
C ASP A 578 17.11 -16.46 -3.24
N LEU A 579 17.70 -16.76 -4.41
CA LEU A 579 19.14 -16.70 -4.69
C LEU A 579 19.47 -15.61 -5.72
N LEU A 580 18.58 -14.68 -5.98
CA LEU A 580 18.74 -13.62 -6.98
C LEU A 580 20.14 -12.97 -6.86
N GLY A 581 20.93 -13.00 -7.93
CA GLY A 581 22.26 -12.37 -7.97
C GLY A 581 23.33 -13.03 -7.09
N VAL A 582 23.11 -14.25 -6.60
CA VAL A 582 24.13 -15.04 -5.86
C VAL A 582 25.04 -15.74 -6.87
N ARG A 583 26.14 -15.09 -7.23
CA ARG A 583 26.98 -15.47 -8.38
C ARG A 583 27.74 -16.78 -8.23
N ALA A 584 28.00 -17.22 -6.99
CA ALA A 584 28.80 -18.42 -6.70
C ALA A 584 27.98 -19.72 -6.66
N VAL A 585 26.67 -19.64 -6.89
CA VAL A 585 25.75 -20.80 -6.91
C VAL A 585 25.91 -21.54 -8.24
N THR A 586 26.10 -22.85 -8.16
CA THR A 586 26.26 -23.73 -9.33
C THR A 586 24.98 -24.54 -9.60
N PRO A 587 24.85 -25.15 -10.80
CA PRO A 587 23.75 -26.07 -11.08
C PRO A 587 23.66 -27.24 -10.09
N ASP A 588 24.79 -27.79 -9.65
CA ASP A 588 24.86 -28.96 -8.76
C ASP A 588 24.15 -28.72 -7.41
N ILE A 589 24.23 -27.52 -6.87
CA ILE A 589 23.51 -27.20 -5.64
C ILE A 589 22.02 -26.97 -5.91
N CYS A 590 21.65 -26.41 -7.07
CA CYS A 590 20.24 -26.26 -7.45
C CYS A 590 19.57 -27.63 -7.62
N ASP A 591 20.25 -28.60 -8.24
CA ASP A 591 19.79 -29.98 -8.34
C ASP A 591 19.55 -30.60 -6.94
N ALA A 592 20.49 -30.41 -6.01
CA ALA A 592 20.33 -30.89 -4.64
C ALA A 592 19.15 -30.21 -3.92
N ILE A 593 18.97 -28.89 -4.07
CA ILE A 593 17.85 -28.16 -3.50
C ILE A 593 16.52 -28.69 -4.02
N LEU A 594 16.40 -28.87 -5.35
CA LEU A 594 15.17 -29.37 -6.00
C LEU A 594 14.85 -30.81 -5.59
N ALA A 595 15.87 -31.65 -5.40
CA ALA A 595 15.70 -33.05 -5.01
C ALA A 595 15.38 -33.21 -3.51
N GLU A 596 16.00 -32.43 -2.61
CA GLU A 596 15.89 -32.61 -1.17
C GLU A 596 14.76 -31.80 -0.55
N CYS A 597 14.44 -30.61 -1.07
CA CYS A 597 13.39 -29.73 -0.53
C CYS A 597 12.01 -30.07 -1.13
N ARG A 598 11.32 -31.06 -0.57
CA ARG A 598 10.03 -31.57 -1.11
C ARG A 598 8.88 -30.55 -1.08
N ASP A 599 8.93 -29.60 -0.17
CA ASP A 599 7.92 -28.54 -0.01
C ASP A 599 8.24 -27.32 -0.88
N LEU A 600 9.35 -27.34 -1.66
CA LEU A 600 9.78 -26.20 -2.47
C LEU A 600 8.74 -25.87 -3.55
N ARG A 601 8.39 -24.59 -3.63
CA ARG A 601 7.40 -24.05 -4.59
C ARG A 601 7.96 -22.90 -5.41
N LEU A 602 8.97 -22.20 -4.87
CA LEU A 602 9.64 -21.09 -5.56
C LEU A 602 11.15 -21.19 -5.37
N LEU A 603 11.88 -21.14 -6.48
CA LEU A 603 13.33 -20.98 -6.53
C LEU A 603 13.65 -19.83 -7.46
N ASP A 604 14.27 -18.77 -6.93
CA ASP A 604 14.75 -17.66 -7.75
C ASP A 604 16.26 -17.77 -7.94
N VAL A 605 16.69 -17.99 -9.18
CA VAL A 605 18.08 -18.03 -9.62
C VAL A 605 18.41 -16.92 -10.63
N SER A 606 17.62 -15.84 -10.61
CA SER A 606 17.83 -14.69 -11.47
C SER A 606 19.23 -14.10 -11.24
N PHE A 607 19.92 -13.74 -12.32
CA PHE A 607 21.27 -13.17 -12.30
C PHE A 607 22.34 -14.05 -11.62
N CYS A 608 22.11 -15.36 -11.52
CA CYS A 608 23.14 -16.33 -11.13
C CYS A 608 24.00 -16.68 -12.35
N ASP A 609 25.23 -16.18 -12.38
CA ASP A 609 26.09 -16.21 -13.57
C ASP A 609 26.38 -17.64 -14.07
N GLN A 610 26.38 -18.64 -13.18
CA GLN A 610 26.71 -20.03 -13.53
C GLN A 610 25.50 -20.87 -13.97
N ILE A 611 24.28 -20.35 -13.83
CA ILE A 611 23.04 -21.03 -14.20
C ILE A 611 22.64 -20.62 -15.63
N GLN A 612 22.52 -21.60 -16.53
CA GLN A 612 22.12 -21.36 -17.92
C GLN A 612 20.61 -21.61 -18.12
N GLU A 613 20.05 -21.02 -19.18
CA GLU A 613 18.63 -21.17 -19.51
C GLU A 613 18.25 -22.63 -19.81
N SER A 614 19.11 -23.37 -20.48
CA SER A 614 18.89 -24.79 -20.77
C SER A 614 18.69 -25.63 -19.51
N GLN A 615 19.44 -25.35 -18.45
CA GLN A 615 19.29 -26.02 -17.16
C GLN A 615 17.96 -25.66 -16.47
N VAL A 616 17.58 -24.39 -16.52
CA VAL A 616 16.29 -23.94 -15.94
C VAL A 616 15.10 -24.56 -16.67
N LEU A 617 15.17 -24.69 -17.99
CA LEU A 617 14.13 -25.36 -18.78
C LEU A 617 14.03 -26.85 -18.39
N GLU A 618 15.16 -27.55 -18.24
CA GLU A 618 15.20 -28.93 -17.78
C GLU A 618 14.58 -29.09 -16.37
N TRP A 619 14.92 -28.20 -15.43
CA TRP A 619 14.34 -28.21 -14.09
C TRP A 619 12.84 -27.92 -14.09
N ARG A 620 12.34 -27.02 -14.94
CA ARG A 620 10.91 -26.74 -15.06
C ARG A 620 10.12 -27.95 -15.58
N GLU A 621 10.71 -28.74 -16.48
CA GLU A 621 10.11 -29.99 -16.94
C GLU A 621 10.13 -31.07 -15.85
N GLN A 622 11.24 -31.20 -15.13
CA GLN A 622 11.43 -32.19 -14.08
C GLN A 622 10.62 -31.90 -12.80
N TYR A 623 10.49 -30.62 -12.45
CA TYR A 623 9.83 -30.12 -11.22
C TYR A 623 8.71 -29.13 -11.53
N PRO A 624 7.63 -29.53 -12.21
CA PRO A 624 6.58 -28.62 -12.66
C PRO A 624 5.80 -27.94 -11.52
N HIS A 625 5.93 -28.44 -10.29
CA HIS A 625 5.32 -27.86 -9.09
C HIS A 625 6.16 -26.73 -8.49
N VAL A 626 7.40 -26.52 -8.96
CA VAL A 626 8.29 -25.45 -8.51
C VAL A 626 8.30 -24.33 -9.53
N SER A 627 7.94 -23.13 -9.10
CA SER A 627 8.12 -21.93 -9.93
C SER A 627 9.59 -21.51 -9.92
N ILE A 628 10.31 -21.80 -10.99
CA ILE A 628 11.74 -21.44 -11.09
C ILE A 628 11.85 -20.14 -11.88
N LYS A 629 12.36 -19.09 -11.21
CA LYS A 629 12.58 -17.77 -11.78
C LYS A 629 14.01 -17.61 -12.24
N ARG A 630 14.20 -17.08 -13.43
CA ARG A 630 15.48 -16.70 -13.97
C ARG A 630 15.34 -15.47 -14.86
N SER A 631 15.96 -14.41 -14.44
CA SER A 631 16.17 -13.22 -15.24
C SER A 631 17.65 -13.12 -15.61
N PHE A 632 17.95 -12.56 -16.77
CA PHE A 632 19.33 -12.33 -17.22
C PHE A 632 19.37 -11.01 -17.97
N GLN A 633 20.46 -10.28 -17.84
CA GLN A 633 20.68 -9.12 -18.70
C GLN A 633 21.02 -9.64 -20.10
N SER A 634 20.21 -9.33 -21.09
CA SER A 634 20.64 -9.42 -22.49
C SER A 634 21.88 -8.54 -22.61
N ALA A 635 23.02 -9.16 -22.85
CA ALA A 635 24.23 -8.42 -23.17
C ALA A 635 24.00 -7.67 -24.48
N ASN A 636 23.53 -6.44 -24.39
CA ASN A 636 23.64 -5.50 -25.50
C ASN A 636 25.13 -5.29 -25.72
N LEU A 637 25.65 -5.94 -26.75
CA LEU A 637 27.08 -6.00 -27.15
C LEU A 637 27.70 -4.62 -27.44
N ASN A 638 27.01 -3.49 -27.15
CA ASN A 638 27.47 -2.15 -27.50
C ASN A 638 27.53 -1.15 -26.35
N THR A 639 27.40 -1.56 -25.09
CA THR A 639 27.67 -0.66 -23.96
C THR A 639 28.93 -1.07 -23.26
N THR A 640 29.94 -0.18 -23.31
CA THR A 640 31.14 -0.24 -22.45
C THR A 640 30.68 -0.50 -20.99
N PRO A 641 31.33 -1.42 -20.25
CA PRO A 641 30.94 -1.72 -18.88
C PRO A 641 30.94 -0.43 -18.07
N ASN A 642 29.78 -0.13 -17.49
CA ASN A 642 29.62 1.05 -16.64
C ASN A 642 30.54 0.89 -15.42
N PRO A 643 31.53 1.79 -15.21
CA PRO A 643 32.52 1.65 -14.15
C PRO A 643 31.95 1.72 -12.73
N LEU A 644 30.65 1.97 -12.56
CA LEU A 644 29.96 2.04 -11.26
C LEU A 644 29.72 0.68 -10.57
N PHE A 645 30.02 -0.45 -11.19
CA PHE A 645 30.00 -1.77 -10.53
C PHE A 645 31.32 -2.15 -9.84
N LEU A 646 32.34 -1.32 -9.96
CA LEU A 646 33.56 -1.47 -9.19
C LEU A 646 33.40 -0.65 -7.90
N ALA A 647 33.06 -1.32 -6.79
CA ALA A 647 33.20 -0.69 -5.48
C ALA A 647 34.65 -0.20 -5.31
N PRO A 648 34.88 1.00 -4.76
CA PRO A 648 36.23 1.43 -4.42
C PRO A 648 36.82 0.40 -3.45
N SER A 649 37.97 -0.15 -3.81
CA SER A 649 38.83 -0.88 -2.91
C SER A 649 39.13 0.04 -1.72
N LEU A 650 38.61 -0.33 -0.57
CA LEU A 650 39.01 0.28 0.71
C LEU A 650 40.49 -0.13 0.95
N GLU A 651 41.41 0.80 0.75
CA GLU A 651 42.65 0.85 1.50
C GLU A 651 42.44 1.41 2.89
#